data_251c5914c3873c05e4d1e255011f2f81
#
_entry.id   251c5914c3873c05e4d1e255011f2f81
#
_cell.length_a   1.000
_cell.length_b   1.000
_cell.length_c   1.000
_cell.angle_alpha   90.00
_cell.angle_beta   90.00
_cell.angle_gamma   90.00
#
_symmetry.space_group_name_H-M   'P 1'
#
loop_
_entity.id
_entity.type
_entity.pdbx_description
1 polymer ?
#
loop_
_entity_poly.entity_id
_entity_poly.type
_entity_poly.pdbx_seq_one_letter_code
_entity_poly.pdbx_strand_id
1 'polypeptide(L)'
;MILDELAQLKRFRRITESHGLVLPEESMLPYQEVEYLRGLINAKIYLDAKAWMCPSWVILSLKDIDTEEELITEFHNSMYRNWSNIGGAGSRRYGIADSRGLVTPRFDCGSIDFWILQDDNLIFPAMIGKDGPQLKLVSTEDQLYEWKTQIKSVEFNRLVYHVTKDNSEYIHNEIILRNHGLEKTNFTFYAVVRPMSPLGVEPIENVDYDTSSQKLYVNDNLALMVNKMPNAIVMGEGDDSDLPDAVISMSTQQDFKTKSKTGLATTILRYNVTLNPAGSERIIFGSPLYASKKMDESKIFSPNDNDRDKSVGRWFDFSDERVSVMYPDTRIDSAFNQATTSLVIQAFSVMFPEESHLASLSWKERMRVLLALIRSGCGTVAANVVTEMITMGNIPNGALDTTIFSPILWGILQYYEHAADAKISGEYLQHFKKHASGVITSLKQELGISEISTAAESIIKHEEPLEPYLLIRDGVISDFENQLWNLAALKTAHRFFIDLHDAELITSLDEMIPKYVETVINRAKEIEDARWLRPTDPSMQLVEREILDLLASVALLQISEIEPGFLEFLCNKIAKRRIVGNLWKFFQPDERYSSHLALRLAHYYTMTKQRNLVEPILLRVLDFFTDDYHLPDFVNPRTYGGSAGVGSSVIAASDLILLLRDMVLYENGSNLVVLAGIPADWFTAKKALIIDSLPTRTGTSHIEVGSSSKQHQIEISCVELPDEYEVHIPSSVPMSMVKAFGASIVERTSKAASPFLKLVPLTEETVLTFHK
;
A
#
# COMPACT_ATOMS: atom_id res chain seq x y z
N MET A 1 -11.86 14.52 -8.81
CA MET A 1 -10.60 13.95 -9.34
C MET A 1 -10.07 14.76 -10.53
N ILE A 2 -10.64 14.67 -11.77
CA ILE A 2 -10.10 15.41 -12.94
C ILE A 2 -10.05 16.93 -12.73
N LEU A 3 -11.05 17.54 -12.09
CA LEU A 3 -11.05 18.98 -11.81
C LEU A 3 -9.96 19.39 -10.82
N ASP A 4 -9.65 18.53 -9.86
CA ASP A 4 -8.62 18.78 -8.84
C ASP A 4 -7.23 18.61 -9.44
N GLU A 5 -7.02 17.59 -10.27
CA GLU A 5 -5.77 17.41 -11.05
C GLU A 5 -5.52 18.61 -11.97
N LEU A 6 -6.55 19.10 -12.67
CA LEU A 6 -6.44 20.29 -13.49
C LEU A 6 -6.17 21.57 -12.69
N ALA A 7 -6.74 21.68 -11.50
CA ALA A 7 -6.47 22.81 -10.62
C ALA A 7 -5.03 22.78 -10.10
N GLN A 8 -4.54 21.59 -9.72
CA GLN A 8 -3.16 21.37 -9.32
C GLN A 8 -2.19 21.67 -10.47
N LEU A 9 -2.48 21.16 -11.67
CA LEU A 9 -1.68 21.41 -12.86
C LEU A 9 -1.57 22.92 -13.16
N LYS A 10 -2.69 23.64 -13.16
CA LYS A 10 -2.69 25.11 -13.37
C LYS A 10 -1.84 25.83 -12.33
N ARG A 11 -1.86 25.37 -11.09
CA ARG A 11 -1.04 25.93 -10.01
C ARG A 11 0.44 25.69 -10.27
N PHE A 12 0.85 24.46 -10.59
CA PHE A 12 2.24 24.15 -10.90
C PHE A 12 2.75 24.89 -12.14
N ARG A 13 1.97 25.00 -13.22
CA ARG A 13 2.34 25.79 -14.41
C ARG A 13 2.63 27.25 -14.03
N ARG A 14 1.74 27.91 -13.29
CA ARG A 14 1.93 29.30 -12.86
C ARG A 14 3.21 29.47 -12.01
N ILE A 15 3.46 28.55 -11.11
CA ILE A 15 4.66 28.57 -10.27
C ILE A 15 5.92 28.33 -11.09
N THR A 16 5.90 27.38 -12.01
CA THR A 16 7.01 27.11 -12.94
C THR A 16 7.36 28.36 -13.76
N GLU A 17 6.36 29.05 -14.32
CA GLU A 17 6.54 30.32 -15.02
C GLU A 17 7.11 31.42 -14.11
N SER A 18 6.68 31.49 -12.85
CA SER A 18 7.21 32.48 -11.89
C SER A 18 8.68 32.24 -11.52
N HIS A 19 9.16 31.00 -11.66
CA HIS A 19 10.57 30.66 -11.55
C HIS A 19 11.38 30.88 -12.84
N GLY A 20 10.74 31.40 -13.90
CA GLY A 20 11.37 31.64 -15.20
C GLY A 20 11.71 30.37 -15.99
N LEU A 21 11.04 29.25 -15.66
CA LEU A 21 11.20 27.97 -16.34
C LEU A 21 10.24 27.84 -17.51
N VAL A 22 10.68 27.16 -18.58
CA VAL A 22 9.88 26.93 -19.78
C VAL A 22 8.98 25.72 -19.58
N LEU A 23 7.70 25.87 -19.95
CA LEU A 23 6.76 24.76 -19.91
C LEU A 23 7.06 23.74 -21.03
N PRO A 24 6.75 22.45 -20.83
CA PRO A 24 6.93 21.44 -21.84
C PRO A 24 6.02 21.68 -23.05
N GLU A 25 6.54 21.45 -24.26
CA GLU A 25 5.78 21.54 -25.52
C GLU A 25 4.90 20.31 -25.78
N GLU A 26 5.24 19.17 -25.17
CA GLU A 26 4.57 17.89 -25.37
C GLU A 26 3.30 17.78 -24.51
N SER A 27 2.27 17.19 -25.10
CA SER A 27 1.03 16.86 -24.38
C SER A 27 1.28 15.69 -23.41
N MET A 28 1.20 15.96 -22.12
CA MET A 28 1.30 14.97 -21.05
C MET A 28 -0.06 14.81 -20.36
N LEU A 29 -0.26 13.67 -19.71
CA LEU A 29 -1.40 13.53 -18.77
C LEU A 29 -1.21 14.50 -17.58
N PRO A 30 -2.30 15.08 -17.04
CA PRO A 30 -2.19 16.12 -16.00
C PRO A 30 -1.27 15.74 -14.83
N TYR A 31 -1.37 14.49 -14.33
CA TYR A 31 -0.54 14.04 -13.22
C TYR A 31 0.95 13.89 -13.62
N GLN A 32 1.24 13.47 -14.85
CA GLN A 32 2.61 13.36 -15.38
C GLN A 32 3.24 14.74 -15.53
N GLU A 33 2.46 15.70 -16.01
CA GLU A 33 2.92 17.07 -16.15
C GLU A 33 3.19 17.72 -14.78
N VAL A 34 2.35 17.48 -13.77
CA VAL A 34 2.58 17.95 -12.40
C VAL A 34 3.89 17.40 -11.84
N GLU A 35 4.17 16.11 -12.03
CA GLU A 35 5.43 15.49 -11.59
C GLU A 35 6.64 16.10 -12.33
N TYR A 36 6.51 16.31 -13.64
CA TYR A 36 7.55 16.95 -14.44
C TYR A 36 7.85 18.38 -13.97
N LEU A 37 6.81 19.19 -13.80
CA LEU A 37 6.96 20.58 -13.33
C LEU A 37 7.55 20.66 -11.91
N ARG A 38 7.14 19.73 -11.02
CA ARG A 38 7.74 19.58 -9.69
C ARG A 38 9.24 19.29 -9.78
N GLY A 39 9.64 18.40 -10.68
CA GLY A 39 11.05 18.08 -10.94
C GLY A 39 11.84 19.30 -11.39
N LEU A 40 11.33 20.08 -12.35
CA LEU A 40 11.96 21.32 -12.81
C LEU A 40 12.16 22.33 -11.68
N ILE A 41 11.15 22.53 -10.81
CA ILE A 41 11.24 23.47 -9.69
C ILE A 41 12.25 22.94 -8.65
N ASN A 42 12.25 21.64 -8.34
CA ASN A 42 13.22 21.03 -7.44
C ASN A 42 14.64 21.23 -7.95
N ALA A 43 14.89 21.00 -9.26
CA ALA A 43 16.19 21.21 -9.88
C ALA A 43 16.67 22.66 -9.74
N LYS A 44 15.77 23.63 -10.02
CA LYS A 44 16.12 25.03 -9.91
C LYS A 44 16.46 25.43 -8.47
N ILE A 45 15.68 25.02 -7.49
CA ILE A 45 15.95 25.27 -6.06
C ILE A 45 17.33 24.76 -5.67
N TYR A 46 17.69 23.58 -6.15
CA TYR A 46 19.00 22.99 -5.89
C TYR A 46 20.14 23.76 -6.58
N LEU A 47 20.00 24.07 -7.87
CA LEU A 47 21.01 24.80 -8.66
C LEU A 47 21.24 26.22 -8.11
N ASP A 48 20.23 26.87 -7.56
CA ASP A 48 20.35 28.18 -6.93
C ASP A 48 21.04 28.13 -5.55
N ALA A 49 21.70 27.01 -5.21
CA ALA A 49 22.41 26.76 -3.95
C ALA A 49 21.53 26.81 -2.69
N LYS A 50 20.22 26.60 -2.83
CA LYS A 50 19.27 26.53 -1.72
C LYS A 50 19.04 25.09 -1.22
N ALA A 51 20.14 24.33 -1.15
CA ALA A 51 20.12 22.91 -0.75
C ALA A 51 19.47 22.67 0.62
N TRP A 52 19.49 23.65 1.52
CA TRP A 52 18.80 23.60 2.81
C TRP A 52 17.27 23.45 2.71
N MET A 53 16.68 23.89 1.60
CA MET A 53 15.25 23.70 1.33
C MET A 53 14.91 22.30 0.83
N CYS A 54 15.86 21.65 0.16
CA CYS A 54 15.60 20.37 -0.47
C CYS A 54 15.40 19.26 0.56
N PRO A 55 14.47 18.33 0.33
CA PRO A 55 14.41 17.10 1.10
C PRO A 55 15.73 16.32 1.02
N SER A 56 16.04 15.55 2.06
CA SER A 56 17.32 14.85 2.18
C SER A 56 17.62 13.90 1.02
N TRP A 57 16.59 13.34 0.38
CA TRP A 57 16.75 12.45 -0.77
C TRP A 57 17.32 13.16 -2.01
N VAL A 58 17.07 14.45 -2.19
CA VAL A 58 17.63 15.24 -3.31
C VAL A 58 19.14 15.21 -3.27
N ILE A 59 19.71 15.42 -2.09
CA ILE A 59 21.18 15.42 -1.90
C ILE A 59 21.78 14.04 -2.17
N LEU A 60 21.05 12.96 -1.82
CA LEU A 60 21.49 11.59 -2.06
C LEU A 60 21.47 11.24 -3.54
N SER A 61 20.44 11.70 -4.28
CA SER A 61 20.30 11.42 -5.70
C SER A 61 21.41 12.05 -6.55
N LEU A 62 22.02 13.11 -6.06
CA LEU A 62 22.98 13.92 -6.83
C LEU A 62 24.41 13.46 -6.76
N LYS A 63 24.74 12.50 -5.90
CA LYS A 63 26.13 12.07 -5.72
C LYS A 63 26.77 11.45 -6.94
N ASP A 64 25.98 10.95 -7.88
CA ASP A 64 26.43 10.16 -9.03
C ASP A 64 26.00 10.77 -10.39
N ILE A 65 25.61 12.06 -10.42
CA ILE A 65 25.12 12.71 -11.64
C ILE A 65 26.23 13.61 -12.21
N ASP A 66 26.68 13.30 -13.42
CA ASP A 66 27.79 14.00 -14.11
C ASP A 66 27.32 15.07 -15.12
N THR A 67 26.03 15.09 -15.52
CA THR A 67 25.53 16.00 -16.55
C THR A 67 24.29 16.79 -16.13
N GLU A 68 24.11 18.03 -16.66
CA GLU A 68 22.97 18.89 -16.36
C GLU A 68 21.63 18.30 -16.89
N GLU A 69 21.68 17.53 -17.97
CA GLU A 69 20.53 16.87 -18.57
C GLU A 69 20.07 15.65 -17.76
N GLU A 70 21.00 14.87 -17.23
CA GLU A 70 20.74 13.81 -16.25
C GLU A 70 20.18 14.39 -14.95
N LEU A 71 20.70 15.53 -14.51
CA LEU A 71 20.22 16.26 -13.33
C LEU A 71 18.73 16.57 -13.43
N ILE A 72 18.23 17.12 -14.53
CA ILE A 72 16.83 17.46 -14.74
C ILE A 72 15.95 16.21 -14.73
N THR A 73 16.41 15.13 -15.39
CA THR A 73 15.68 13.87 -15.46
C THR A 73 15.58 13.18 -14.08
N GLU A 74 16.65 13.22 -13.30
CA GLU A 74 16.72 12.62 -11.96
C GLU A 74 15.93 13.39 -10.90
N PHE A 75 15.72 14.69 -11.07
CA PHE A 75 14.91 15.53 -10.18
C PHE A 75 13.40 15.26 -10.24
N HIS A 76 12.96 14.37 -11.11
CA HIS A 76 11.60 13.82 -11.06
C HIS A 76 11.36 12.90 -9.86
N ASN A 77 12.23 12.92 -8.87
CA ASN A 77 12.22 12.00 -7.75
C ASN A 77 12.14 10.53 -8.19
N SER A 78 12.99 10.18 -9.15
CA SER A 78 13.11 8.81 -9.63
C SER A 78 13.98 7.93 -8.72
N MET A 79 14.40 8.41 -7.53
CA MET A 79 15.43 7.74 -6.75
C MET A 79 15.12 7.44 -5.29
N TYR A 80 14.17 8.13 -4.64
CA TYR A 80 14.01 7.96 -3.18
C TYR A 80 12.60 8.25 -2.66
N ARG A 81 11.59 7.67 -3.27
CA ARG A 81 10.20 7.75 -2.80
C ARG A 81 9.95 6.75 -1.67
N ASN A 82 10.46 7.06 -0.51
CA ASN A 82 10.24 6.25 0.69
C ASN A 82 9.58 7.10 1.76
N TRP A 83 8.52 6.61 2.35
CA TRP A 83 7.88 7.22 3.51
C TRP A 83 7.08 6.21 4.30
N SER A 84 6.86 6.53 5.56
CA SER A 84 5.97 5.84 6.48
C SER A 84 4.61 6.49 6.49
N ASN A 85 3.54 5.70 6.61
CA ASN A 85 2.18 6.21 6.74
C ASN A 85 1.84 6.43 8.20
N ILE A 86 1.26 7.57 8.54
CA ILE A 86 0.83 7.93 9.89
C ILE A 86 -0.67 8.16 9.88
N GLY A 87 -1.42 7.28 10.53
CA GLY A 87 -2.88 7.33 10.54
C GLY A 87 -3.48 6.47 11.65
N GLY A 88 -4.78 6.45 11.75
CA GLY A 88 -5.53 5.57 12.64
C GLY A 88 -6.05 4.32 11.93
N ALA A 89 -6.38 3.30 12.70
CA ALA A 89 -7.05 2.12 12.16
C ALA A 89 -8.42 2.51 11.58
N GLY A 90 -8.60 2.30 10.27
CA GLY A 90 -9.82 2.66 9.56
C GLY A 90 -10.02 4.16 9.29
N SER A 91 -8.98 4.97 9.44
CA SER A 91 -9.01 6.39 9.05
C SER A 91 -9.18 6.54 7.54
N ARG A 92 -9.91 7.59 7.13
CA ARG A 92 -10.07 7.91 5.69
C ARG A 92 -8.87 8.63 5.11
N ARG A 93 -8.05 9.23 5.96
CA ARG A 93 -6.86 9.99 5.58
C ARG A 93 -5.70 9.67 6.50
N TYR A 94 -4.51 9.84 5.97
CA TYR A 94 -3.27 9.66 6.69
C TYR A 94 -2.24 10.69 6.22
N GLY A 95 -1.30 11.00 7.08
CA GLY A 95 -0.11 11.75 6.71
C GLY A 95 1.07 10.82 6.44
N ILE A 96 2.17 11.39 6.02
CA ILE A 96 3.39 10.66 5.70
C ILE A 96 4.59 11.28 6.41
N ALA A 97 5.60 10.46 6.68
CA ALA A 97 6.90 10.91 7.15
C ALA A 97 8.00 10.24 6.34
N ASP A 98 9.04 10.98 5.97
CA ASP A 98 10.24 10.37 5.43
C ASP A 98 11.08 9.72 6.54
N SER A 99 12.10 8.95 6.17
CA SER A 99 12.96 8.23 7.13
C SER A 99 13.73 9.17 8.09
N ARG A 100 13.80 10.46 7.80
CA ARG A 100 14.47 11.49 8.59
C ARG A 100 13.51 12.29 9.46
N GLY A 101 12.21 11.98 9.41
CA GLY A 101 11.20 12.61 10.22
C GLY A 101 10.65 13.93 9.64
N LEU A 102 10.80 14.19 8.34
CA LEU A 102 10.03 15.24 7.67
C LEU A 102 8.58 14.78 7.57
N VAL A 103 7.69 15.38 8.37
CA VAL A 103 6.27 14.99 8.43
C VAL A 103 5.43 15.85 7.52
N THR A 104 4.70 15.22 6.61
CA THR A 104 3.72 15.87 5.73
C THR A 104 2.32 15.40 6.14
N PRO A 105 1.58 16.17 6.91
CA PRO A 105 0.23 15.79 7.36
C PRO A 105 -0.75 15.71 6.20
N ARG A 106 -0.63 16.64 5.25
CA ARG A 106 -1.38 16.72 3.99
C ARG A 106 -0.52 17.35 2.91
N PHE A 107 -0.74 16.97 1.66
CA PHE A 107 0.05 17.48 0.53
C PHE A 107 -0.22 18.98 0.21
N ASP A 108 -1.32 19.56 0.70
CA ASP A 108 -1.68 20.96 0.46
C ASP A 108 -1.18 21.94 1.53
N CYS A 109 -0.48 21.46 2.57
CA CYS A 109 -0.03 22.28 3.68
C CYS A 109 1.50 22.30 3.91
N GLY A 110 2.26 21.65 3.01
CA GLY A 110 3.70 21.49 3.16
C GLY A 110 4.07 20.51 4.28
N SER A 111 5.33 20.51 4.67
CA SER A 111 5.87 19.63 5.69
C SER A 111 6.35 20.36 6.92
N ILE A 112 6.32 19.67 8.07
CA ILE A 112 6.80 20.15 9.35
C ILE A 112 8.20 19.61 9.58
N ASP A 113 9.16 20.53 9.75
CA ASP A 113 10.55 20.25 10.07
C ASP A 113 10.94 20.94 11.37
N PHE A 114 12.05 20.52 11.97
CA PHE A 114 12.54 21.09 13.22
C PHE A 114 14.04 21.38 13.11
N TRP A 115 14.42 22.60 13.51
CA TRP A 115 15.81 23.04 13.52
C TRP A 115 16.23 23.45 14.92
N ILE A 116 17.53 23.42 15.18
CA ILE A 116 18.11 23.79 16.47
C ILE A 116 19.28 24.73 16.22
N LEU A 117 19.27 25.88 16.90
CA LEU A 117 20.41 26.78 16.94
C LEU A 117 21.10 26.62 18.29
N GLN A 118 22.38 26.24 18.23
CA GLN A 118 23.25 26.13 19.39
C GLN A 118 24.62 26.72 19.09
N ASP A 119 25.09 27.69 19.90
CA ASP A 119 26.38 28.36 19.75
C ASP A 119 26.60 28.89 18.32
N ASP A 120 25.62 29.64 17.82
CA ASP A 120 25.59 30.23 16.45
C ASP A 120 25.65 29.20 15.29
N ASN A 121 25.50 27.94 15.61
CA ASN A 121 25.42 26.88 14.59
C ASN A 121 23.97 26.40 14.43
N LEU A 122 23.42 26.56 13.22
CA LEU A 122 22.08 26.07 12.88
C LEU A 122 22.15 24.63 12.41
N ILE A 123 21.47 23.75 13.13
CA ILE A 123 21.44 22.31 12.92
C ILE A 123 20.10 21.92 12.32
N PHE A 124 20.14 21.13 11.26
CA PHE A 124 18.98 20.56 10.54
C PHE A 124 18.95 19.05 10.76
N PRO A 125 18.34 18.52 11.83
CA PRO A 125 18.42 17.11 12.18
C PRO A 125 17.82 16.15 11.14
N ALA A 126 16.83 16.62 10.34
CA ALA A 126 16.21 15.84 9.27
C ALA A 126 17.01 15.87 7.95
N MET A 127 18.05 16.69 7.85
CA MET A 127 18.88 16.77 6.65
C MET A 127 20.06 15.83 6.73
N ILE A 128 20.50 15.32 5.57
CA ILE A 128 21.76 14.57 5.45
C ILE A 128 22.90 15.56 5.37
N GLY A 129 23.53 15.82 6.52
CA GLY A 129 24.80 16.54 6.59
C GLY A 129 25.96 15.58 6.78
N LYS A 130 27.14 15.92 6.26
CA LYS A 130 28.36 15.12 6.50
C LYS A 130 28.80 15.17 7.96
N ASP A 131 28.55 16.26 8.64
CA ASP A 131 29.05 16.56 9.98
C ASP A 131 27.93 17.18 10.83
N GLY A 132 27.26 16.38 11.63
CA GLY A 132 26.26 16.91 12.57
C GLY A 132 25.34 15.82 13.14
N PRO A 133 24.63 16.13 14.22
CA PRO A 133 23.66 15.24 14.82
C PRO A 133 22.50 15.00 13.86
N GLN A 134 22.26 13.73 13.54
CA GLN A 134 21.17 13.30 12.65
C GLN A 134 20.06 12.69 13.44
N LEU A 135 18.84 12.99 13.03
CA LEU A 135 17.64 12.35 13.54
C LEU A 135 17.60 10.89 13.05
N LYS A 136 17.44 9.95 13.96
CA LYS A 136 17.33 8.52 13.66
C LYS A 136 16.00 8.00 14.15
N LEU A 137 15.32 7.24 13.31
CA LEU A 137 14.13 6.49 13.70
C LEU A 137 14.56 5.36 14.65
N VAL A 138 13.97 5.32 15.85
CA VAL A 138 14.32 4.33 16.89
C VAL A 138 13.17 3.40 17.26
N SER A 139 11.92 3.80 16.98
CA SER A 139 10.74 2.97 17.21
C SER A 139 9.60 3.35 16.29
N THR A 140 8.81 2.35 15.89
CA THR A 140 7.54 2.48 15.17
C THR A 140 6.43 1.66 15.85
N GLU A 141 6.67 1.19 17.08
CA GLU A 141 5.71 0.34 17.79
C GLU A 141 4.38 1.07 18.01
N ASP A 142 3.30 0.34 17.83
CA ASP A 142 1.92 0.83 18.00
C ASP A 142 1.62 2.14 17.24
N GLN A 143 2.25 2.32 16.07
CA GLN A 143 2.16 3.55 15.26
C GLN A 143 2.60 4.81 16.01
N LEU A 144 3.43 4.66 17.03
CA LEU A 144 4.17 5.72 17.67
C LEU A 144 5.56 5.81 17.03
N TYR A 145 5.72 6.72 16.09
CA TYR A 145 7.01 6.96 15.44
C TYR A 145 7.89 7.79 16.36
N GLU A 146 9.05 7.26 16.72
CA GLU A 146 10.01 7.92 17.60
C GLU A 146 11.34 8.16 16.90
N TRP A 147 11.72 9.42 16.72
CA TRP A 147 13.03 9.83 16.22
C TRP A 147 13.84 10.48 17.33
N LYS A 148 15.11 10.11 17.41
CA LYS A 148 16.05 10.66 18.41
C LYS A 148 17.32 11.16 17.81
N THR A 149 17.88 12.21 18.40
CA THR A 149 19.26 12.65 18.20
C THR A 149 19.81 13.27 19.48
N GLN A 150 21.14 13.28 19.60
CA GLN A 150 21.85 13.91 20.70
C GLN A 150 22.63 15.12 20.18
N ILE A 151 22.37 16.29 20.77
CA ILE A 151 23.07 17.54 20.45
C ILE A 151 23.77 18.00 21.72
N LYS A 152 25.08 17.76 21.83
CA LYS A 152 25.85 17.96 23.07
C LYS A 152 25.18 17.27 24.26
N SER A 153 24.77 18.02 25.30
CA SER A 153 24.09 17.51 26.48
C SER A 153 22.58 17.37 26.32
N VAL A 154 22.00 17.84 25.20
CA VAL A 154 20.56 17.82 25.00
C VAL A 154 20.14 16.66 24.12
N GLU A 155 19.28 15.81 24.65
CA GLU A 155 18.53 14.81 23.88
C GLU A 155 17.34 15.52 23.22
N PHE A 156 17.26 15.40 21.90
CA PHE A 156 16.10 15.79 21.12
C PHE A 156 15.34 14.51 20.77
N ASN A 157 14.13 14.40 21.28
CA ASN A 157 13.22 13.29 21.01
C ASN A 157 11.95 13.84 20.36
N ARG A 158 11.58 13.27 19.21
CA ARG A 158 10.37 13.58 18.48
C ARG A 158 9.47 12.37 18.41
N LEU A 159 8.26 12.50 18.90
CA LEU A 159 7.20 11.50 18.79
C LEU A 159 6.15 11.98 17.79
N VAL A 160 5.74 11.11 16.88
CA VAL A 160 4.69 11.40 15.90
C VAL A 160 3.65 10.30 15.97
N TYR A 161 2.39 10.69 16.12
CA TYR A 161 1.28 9.75 16.28
C TYR A 161 -0.05 10.38 15.83
N HIS A 162 -0.98 9.51 15.49
CA HIS A 162 -2.35 9.90 15.09
C HIS A 162 -3.24 10.08 16.32
N VAL A 163 -4.10 11.09 16.27
CA VAL A 163 -5.08 11.38 17.34
C VAL A 163 -6.46 11.64 16.73
N THR A 164 -7.49 11.01 17.28
CA THR A 164 -8.89 11.34 17.01
C THR A 164 -9.48 12.10 18.20
N LYS A 165 -9.99 13.29 17.97
CA LYS A 165 -10.61 14.13 18.99
C LYS A 165 -11.80 14.88 18.40
N ASP A 166 -12.95 14.83 19.07
CA ASP A 166 -14.19 15.50 18.65
C ASP A 166 -14.56 15.18 17.18
N ASN A 167 -14.46 13.91 16.77
CA ASN A 167 -14.67 13.41 15.40
C ASN A 167 -13.74 14.02 14.34
N SER A 168 -12.64 14.62 14.75
CA SER A 168 -11.60 15.12 13.86
C SER A 168 -10.31 14.37 14.08
N GLU A 169 -9.54 14.20 13.01
CA GLU A 169 -8.29 13.45 13.01
C GLU A 169 -7.10 14.37 12.84
N TYR A 170 -6.05 14.13 13.63
CA TYR A 170 -4.85 14.94 13.68
C TYR A 170 -3.60 14.06 13.70
N ILE A 171 -2.50 14.61 13.21
CA ILE A 171 -1.15 14.13 13.51
C ILE A 171 -0.55 15.05 14.57
N HIS A 172 -0.16 14.47 15.68
CA HIS A 172 0.62 15.16 16.69
C HIS A 172 2.12 14.95 16.46
N ASN A 173 2.87 16.04 16.50
CA ASN A 173 4.32 16.04 16.62
C ASN A 173 4.65 16.53 18.03
N GLU A 174 5.06 15.63 18.88
CA GLU A 174 5.46 15.91 20.25
C GLU A 174 6.99 15.97 20.34
N ILE A 175 7.51 17.11 20.72
CA ILE A 175 8.94 17.35 20.87
C ILE A 175 9.27 17.32 22.36
N ILE A 176 10.19 16.48 22.74
CA ILE A 176 10.71 16.38 24.11
C ILE A 176 12.21 16.66 24.07
N LEU A 177 12.59 17.72 24.77
CA LEU A 177 13.98 18.15 24.89
C LEU A 177 14.44 17.89 26.32
N ARG A 178 15.51 17.11 26.51
CA ARG A 178 16.03 16.74 27.83
C ARG A 178 17.51 17.09 27.97
N ASN A 179 17.89 17.77 29.04
CA ASN A 179 19.28 18.05 29.36
C ASN A 179 19.87 16.96 30.25
N HIS A 180 20.76 16.17 29.70
CA HIS A 180 21.51 15.14 30.43
C HIS A 180 22.83 15.68 31.04
N GLY A 181 23.15 16.95 30.81
CA GLY A 181 24.34 17.60 31.34
C GLY A 181 24.18 18.02 32.80
N LEU A 182 25.32 18.40 33.39
CA LEU A 182 25.39 18.89 34.76
C LEU A 182 25.19 20.41 34.84
N GLU A 183 25.15 21.11 33.72
CA GLU A 183 25.01 22.55 33.65
C GLU A 183 23.70 22.96 32.98
N LYS A 184 23.24 24.19 33.30
CA LYS A 184 22.12 24.82 32.63
C LYS A 184 22.47 25.06 31.16
N THR A 185 21.59 24.64 30.24
CA THR A 185 21.78 24.78 28.79
C THR A 185 20.71 25.68 28.19
N ASN A 186 21.17 26.63 27.35
CA ASN A 186 20.29 27.51 26.56
C ASN A 186 20.49 27.15 25.09
N PHE A 187 19.39 27.09 24.34
CA PHE A 187 19.41 26.94 22.89
C PHE A 187 18.10 27.45 22.30
N THR A 188 18.08 27.64 21.00
CA THR A 188 16.86 27.98 20.27
C THR A 188 16.37 26.81 19.46
N PHE A 189 15.10 26.51 19.61
CA PHE A 189 14.39 25.50 18.85
C PHE A 189 13.47 26.18 17.85
N TYR A 190 13.38 25.64 16.64
CA TYR A 190 12.51 26.14 15.59
C TYR A 190 11.60 25.02 15.08
N ALA A 191 10.31 25.34 14.93
CA ALA A 191 9.38 24.53 14.15
C ALA A 191 9.15 25.23 12.82
N VAL A 192 9.34 24.53 11.72
CA VAL A 192 9.39 25.09 10.38
C VAL A 192 8.35 24.40 9.49
N VAL A 193 7.44 25.21 8.91
CA VAL A 193 6.55 24.73 7.86
C VAL A 193 7.16 25.08 6.52
N ARG A 194 7.49 24.05 5.74
CA ARG A 194 8.26 24.14 4.50
C ARG A 194 7.40 23.77 3.29
N PRO A 195 7.61 24.41 2.12
CA PRO A 195 6.91 24.09 0.87
C PRO A 195 7.49 22.83 0.21
N MET A 196 7.72 21.78 1.00
CA MET A 196 8.34 20.51 0.57
C MET A 196 7.61 19.34 1.15
N SER A 197 7.67 18.21 0.44
CA SER A 197 7.23 16.89 0.90
C SER A 197 8.28 15.84 0.49
N PRO A 198 8.10 14.55 0.81
CA PRO A 198 8.94 13.48 0.24
C PRO A 198 8.89 13.40 -1.30
N LEU A 199 7.90 14.01 -1.96
CA LEU A 199 7.82 14.13 -3.41
C LEU A 199 8.62 15.31 -3.99
N GLY A 200 9.06 16.22 -3.15
CA GLY A 200 9.69 17.47 -3.54
C GLY A 200 8.80 18.68 -3.23
N VAL A 201 8.80 19.69 -4.09
CA VAL A 201 8.07 20.93 -3.84
C VAL A 201 6.56 20.70 -3.69
N GLU A 202 5.99 21.23 -2.60
CA GLU A 202 4.56 21.35 -2.35
C GLU A 202 4.25 22.84 -2.16
N PRO A 203 3.67 23.50 -3.17
CA PRO A 203 3.60 24.94 -3.17
C PRO A 203 2.81 25.54 -2.02
N ILE A 204 3.41 26.49 -1.31
CA ILE A 204 2.78 27.34 -0.31
C ILE A 204 2.74 28.78 -0.84
N GLU A 205 1.54 29.26 -1.17
CA GLU A 205 1.34 30.59 -1.77
C GLU A 205 0.99 31.64 -0.73
N ASN A 206 0.31 31.27 0.33
CA ASN A 206 0.01 32.19 1.43
C ASN A 206 0.09 31.48 2.77
N VAL A 207 0.49 32.23 3.77
CA VAL A 207 0.55 31.79 5.17
C VAL A 207 -0.03 32.92 6.06
N ASP A 208 -0.81 32.51 7.06
CA ASP A 208 -1.42 33.38 8.05
C ASP A 208 -1.33 32.76 9.45
N TYR A 209 -0.77 33.44 10.43
CA TYR A 209 -0.71 32.98 11.81
C TYR A 209 -1.63 33.81 12.71
N ASP A 210 -2.63 33.18 13.28
CA ASP A 210 -3.49 33.76 14.29
C ASP A 210 -2.89 33.58 15.68
N THR A 211 -2.45 34.71 16.25
CA THR A 211 -1.85 34.73 17.59
C THR A 211 -2.84 34.46 18.71
N SER A 212 -4.12 34.74 18.50
CA SER A 212 -5.16 34.58 19.53
C SER A 212 -5.50 33.12 19.77
N SER A 213 -5.54 32.33 18.72
CA SER A 213 -5.83 30.88 18.77
C SER A 213 -4.60 29.98 18.61
N GLN A 214 -3.42 30.58 18.37
CA GLN A 214 -2.14 29.86 18.13
C GLN A 214 -2.24 28.89 16.96
N LYS A 215 -2.83 29.30 15.84
CA LYS A 215 -3.07 28.54 14.64
C LYS A 215 -2.36 29.09 13.43
N LEU A 216 -1.76 28.23 12.65
CA LEU A 216 -1.14 28.54 11.37
C LEU A 216 -2.01 28.03 10.23
N TYR A 217 -2.34 28.92 9.33
CA TYR A 217 -3.06 28.61 8.10
C TYR A 217 -2.10 28.66 6.91
N VAL A 218 -2.20 27.68 6.05
CA VAL A 218 -1.44 27.55 4.80
C VAL A 218 -2.43 27.38 3.66
N ASN A 219 -2.31 28.22 2.63
CA ASN A 219 -3.22 28.22 1.49
C ASN A 219 -4.71 28.29 1.94
N ASP A 220 -4.99 29.15 2.94
CA ASP A 220 -6.29 29.34 3.57
C ASP A 220 -6.85 28.14 4.36
N ASN A 221 -6.08 27.08 4.54
CA ASN A 221 -6.45 25.91 5.33
C ASN A 221 -5.63 25.83 6.63
N LEU A 222 -6.27 25.38 7.71
CA LEU A 222 -5.55 25.12 8.96
C LEU A 222 -4.48 24.03 8.73
N ALA A 223 -3.23 24.37 8.98
CA ALA A 223 -2.08 23.50 8.80
C ALA A 223 -1.47 23.05 10.13
N LEU A 224 -1.38 23.96 11.12
CA LEU A 224 -0.70 23.68 12.37
C LEU A 224 -1.38 24.40 13.54
N MET A 225 -1.49 23.71 14.64
CA MET A 225 -1.87 24.23 15.95
C MET A 225 -0.73 24.02 16.92
N VAL A 226 -0.46 24.96 17.82
CA VAL A 226 0.63 24.85 18.80
C VAL A 226 0.12 25.02 20.23
N ASN A 227 0.65 24.20 21.15
CA ASN A 227 0.26 24.29 22.57
C ASN A 227 1.05 25.34 23.36
N LYS A 228 2.11 25.88 22.76
CA LYS A 228 2.97 26.92 23.36
C LYS A 228 3.20 28.02 22.38
N MET A 229 2.98 29.28 22.80
CA MET A 229 3.22 30.44 21.97
C MET A 229 4.70 30.56 21.59
N PRO A 230 5.05 30.71 20.29
CA PRO A 230 6.43 30.95 19.90
C PRO A 230 6.92 32.31 20.38
N ASN A 231 8.22 32.44 20.66
CA ASN A 231 8.85 33.69 21.06
C ASN A 231 8.98 34.68 19.89
N ALA A 232 9.10 34.15 18.66
CA ALA A 232 9.10 34.96 17.44
C ALA A 232 8.57 34.09 16.27
N ILE A 233 8.06 34.77 15.24
CA ILE A 233 7.56 34.17 14.02
C ILE A 233 8.19 34.87 12.84
N VAL A 234 8.74 34.11 11.92
CA VAL A 234 9.31 34.60 10.67
C VAL A 234 8.65 33.92 9.51
N MET A 235 8.27 34.74 8.57
CA MET A 235 7.73 34.25 7.30
C MET A 235 8.55 34.87 6.18
N GLY A 236 9.01 34.04 5.27
CA GLY A 236 9.80 34.48 4.12
C GLY A 236 9.49 33.67 2.90
N GLU A 237 9.91 34.17 1.76
CA GLU A 237 9.98 33.38 0.54
C GLU A 237 11.22 32.49 0.62
N GLY A 238 11.08 31.22 0.29
CA GLY A 238 12.22 30.32 0.22
C GLY A 238 13.26 30.71 -0.84
N ASP A 239 12.92 31.67 -1.70
CA ASP A 239 13.85 32.27 -2.66
C ASP A 239 14.85 33.21 -2.02
N ASP A 240 14.59 33.68 -0.79
CA ASP A 240 15.56 34.44 -0.04
C ASP A 240 16.68 33.51 0.41
N SER A 241 17.80 33.59 -0.26
CA SER A 241 19.04 32.82 0.02
C SER A 241 19.51 32.98 1.48
N ASP A 242 19.07 34.02 2.15
CA ASP A 242 19.52 34.45 3.46
C ASP A 242 18.58 34.01 4.60
N LEU A 243 17.53 33.20 4.34
CA LEU A 243 16.59 32.82 5.38
C LEU A 243 17.24 32.11 6.59
N PRO A 244 18.21 31.15 6.41
CA PRO A 244 18.95 30.59 7.53
C PRO A 244 19.75 31.64 8.30
N ASP A 245 20.40 32.58 7.61
CA ASP A 245 21.18 33.69 8.24
C ASP A 245 20.26 34.68 8.95
N ALA A 246 19.11 34.98 8.36
CA ALA A 246 18.07 35.77 9.00
C ALA A 246 17.56 35.11 10.28
N VAL A 247 17.39 33.80 10.30
CA VAL A 247 16.97 33.03 11.48
C VAL A 247 18.02 33.08 12.58
N ILE A 248 19.31 33.01 12.26
CA ILE A 248 20.41 33.12 13.23
C ILE A 248 20.47 34.53 13.82
N SER A 249 20.35 35.57 12.99
CA SER A 249 20.46 36.98 13.40
C SER A 249 19.22 37.54 14.09
N MET A 250 18.11 36.82 14.06
CA MET A 250 16.81 37.29 14.52
C MET A 250 16.70 37.42 16.03
N SER A 251 16.36 38.63 16.48
CA SER A 251 16.00 38.87 17.87
C SER A 251 14.48 38.95 18.13
N THR A 252 13.69 39.58 17.28
CA THR A 252 12.30 39.96 17.63
C THR A 252 11.31 40.12 16.46
N GLN A 253 11.63 39.68 15.23
CA GLN A 253 10.72 39.87 14.10
C GLN A 253 9.45 39.03 14.28
N GLN A 254 8.27 39.63 14.07
CA GLN A 254 6.98 38.98 14.12
C GLN A 254 6.22 39.26 12.83
N ASP A 255 6.29 38.32 11.90
CA ASP A 255 5.48 38.35 10.70
C ASP A 255 4.29 37.41 10.90
N PHE A 256 3.09 37.92 10.64
CA PHE A 256 1.87 37.15 10.83
C PHE A 256 1.23 36.70 9.51
N LYS A 257 1.63 37.33 8.39
CA LYS A 257 1.13 37.01 7.06
C LYS A 257 2.19 37.14 6.00
N THR A 258 2.20 36.20 5.05
CA THR A 258 3.02 36.32 3.85
C THR A 258 2.28 35.80 2.62
N LYS A 259 2.66 36.30 1.45
CA LYS A 259 2.20 35.79 0.14
C LYS A 259 3.41 35.56 -0.75
N SER A 260 3.49 34.37 -1.30
CA SER A 260 4.53 33.97 -2.24
C SER A 260 4.00 33.92 -3.66
N LYS A 261 4.74 34.41 -4.63
CA LYS A 261 4.47 34.21 -6.07
C LYS A 261 5.11 32.95 -6.59
N THR A 262 6.23 32.57 -6.02
CA THR A 262 7.01 31.39 -6.40
C THR A 262 6.50 30.10 -5.76
N GLY A 263 5.53 30.21 -4.83
CA GLY A 263 4.98 29.06 -4.11
C GLY A 263 5.93 28.51 -3.04
N LEU A 264 6.98 29.25 -2.66
CA LEU A 264 8.00 28.79 -1.72
C LEU A 264 7.91 29.48 -0.35
N ALA A 265 6.71 29.94 0.07
CA ALA A 265 6.55 30.51 1.39
C ALA A 265 6.95 29.51 2.47
N THR A 266 7.80 29.96 3.40
CA THR A 266 8.29 29.19 4.53
C THR A 266 7.98 29.95 5.81
N THR A 267 7.50 29.25 6.85
CA THR A 267 7.19 29.83 8.15
C THR A 267 8.05 29.18 9.22
N ILE A 268 8.63 30.00 10.08
CA ILE A 268 9.53 29.57 11.15
C ILE A 268 8.98 30.08 12.49
N LEU A 269 8.65 29.15 13.38
CA LEU A 269 8.22 29.40 14.74
C LEU A 269 9.40 29.23 15.69
N ARG A 270 9.85 30.26 16.37
CA ARG A 270 11.02 30.26 17.25
C ARG A 270 10.64 30.04 18.70
N TYR A 271 11.35 29.16 19.38
CA TYR A 271 11.24 28.91 20.81
C TYR A 271 12.60 29.02 21.51
N ASN A 272 12.72 29.96 22.44
CA ASN A 272 13.90 30.03 23.29
C ASN A 272 13.74 29.04 24.45
N VAL A 273 14.62 28.06 24.53
CA VAL A 273 14.57 26.96 25.49
C VAL A 273 15.71 27.06 26.48
N THR A 274 15.39 26.98 27.73
CA THR A 274 16.35 26.97 28.84
C THR A 274 16.10 25.73 29.69
N LEU A 275 17.04 24.81 29.72
CA LEU A 275 16.94 23.57 30.49
C LEU A 275 17.93 23.55 31.63
N ASN A 276 17.45 23.39 32.85
CA ASN A 276 18.29 23.07 34.01
C ASN A 276 18.89 21.66 33.87
N PRO A 277 19.92 21.29 34.66
CA PRO A 277 20.38 19.91 34.77
C PRO A 277 19.21 18.96 35.05
N ALA A 278 19.13 17.85 34.27
CA ALA A 278 18.03 16.88 34.25
C ALA A 278 16.64 17.48 33.92
N GLY A 279 16.58 18.76 33.51
CA GLY A 279 15.34 19.43 33.10
C GLY A 279 14.87 18.97 31.71
N SER A 280 13.58 19.07 31.49
CA SER A 280 12.96 18.79 30.18
C SER A 280 11.95 19.87 29.79
N GLU A 281 11.78 20.04 28.49
CA GLU A 281 10.74 20.88 27.87
C GLU A 281 9.94 20.02 26.89
N ARG A 282 8.63 20.23 26.83
CA ARG A 282 7.71 19.51 25.95
C ARG A 282 6.88 20.49 25.13
N ILE A 283 6.91 20.36 23.82
CA ILE A 283 6.12 21.19 22.88
C ILE A 283 5.37 20.26 21.95
N ILE A 284 4.08 20.50 21.75
CA ILE A 284 3.22 19.67 20.88
C ILE A 284 2.65 20.51 19.77
N PHE A 285 2.76 20.00 18.55
CA PHE A 285 2.23 20.55 17.33
C PHE A 285 1.17 19.60 16.80
N GLY A 286 -0.06 20.08 16.58
CA GLY A 286 -1.16 19.31 16.03
C GLY A 286 -1.47 19.74 14.60
N SER A 287 -1.54 18.81 13.65
CA SER A 287 -1.91 19.08 12.26
C SER A 287 -3.15 18.29 11.89
N PRO A 288 -4.24 18.93 11.42
CA PRO A 288 -5.42 18.20 11.00
C PRO A 288 -5.17 17.43 9.70
N LEU A 289 -5.75 16.24 9.59
CA LEU A 289 -5.71 15.44 8.38
C LEU A 289 -6.72 15.88 7.31
N TYR A 290 -7.68 16.69 7.69
CA TYR A 290 -8.69 17.24 6.79
C TYR A 290 -8.48 18.74 6.56
N ALA A 291 -8.67 19.19 5.32
CA ALA A 291 -8.68 20.60 5.01
C ALA A 291 -9.89 21.27 5.72
N SER A 292 -9.62 22.21 6.59
CA SER A 292 -10.67 22.91 7.32
C SER A 292 -10.46 24.42 7.25
N LYS A 293 -11.42 25.11 6.62
CA LYS A 293 -11.48 26.57 6.57
C LYS A 293 -12.20 27.19 7.78
N LYS A 294 -12.89 26.36 8.58
CA LYS A 294 -13.76 26.80 9.67
C LYS A 294 -13.66 25.87 10.87
N MET A 295 -12.51 25.84 11.52
CA MET A 295 -12.51 25.42 12.92
C MET A 295 -12.92 26.60 13.80
N ASP A 296 -13.52 26.31 14.97
CA ASP A 296 -13.79 27.32 15.98
C ASP A 296 -12.48 28.06 16.30
N GLU A 297 -12.33 29.23 15.69
CA GLU A 297 -11.09 30.02 15.71
C GLU A 297 -10.71 30.48 17.13
N SER A 298 -11.69 30.51 18.03
CA SER A 298 -11.53 30.98 19.41
C SER A 298 -10.86 29.97 20.36
N LYS A 299 -10.78 28.68 20.00
CA LYS A 299 -10.22 27.65 20.88
C LYS A 299 -8.70 27.53 20.69
N ILE A 300 -7.95 27.70 21.77
CA ILE A 300 -6.52 27.37 21.81
C ILE A 300 -6.36 25.88 21.78
N PHE A 301 -5.36 25.40 21.02
CA PHE A 301 -5.00 24.00 20.98
C PHE A 301 -4.48 23.53 22.35
N SER A 302 -5.18 22.58 22.94
CA SER A 302 -4.83 22.00 24.25
C SER A 302 -4.79 20.47 24.11
N PRO A 303 -3.60 19.91 23.79
CA PRO A 303 -3.44 18.44 23.78
C PRO A 303 -3.63 17.92 25.21
N ASN A 304 -4.30 16.76 25.31
CA ASN A 304 -4.42 16.04 26.56
C ASN A 304 -3.20 15.13 26.72
N ASP A 305 -2.66 14.99 27.91
CA ASP A 305 -1.57 14.06 28.20
C ASP A 305 -1.95 12.59 27.90
N ASN A 306 -3.22 12.27 27.95
CA ASN A 306 -3.74 10.95 27.61
C ASN A 306 -3.96 10.74 26.09
N ASP A 307 -3.75 11.74 25.21
CA ASP A 307 -4.04 11.61 23.78
C ASP A 307 -3.11 10.58 23.14
N ARG A 308 -1.83 10.55 23.53
CA ARG A 308 -0.85 9.55 23.10
C ARG A 308 -1.24 8.15 23.57
N ASP A 309 -1.53 8.00 24.88
CA ASP A 309 -1.84 6.70 25.47
C ASP A 309 -3.12 6.10 24.85
N LYS A 310 -4.11 6.93 24.52
CA LYS A 310 -5.30 6.50 23.79
C LYS A 310 -5.01 6.10 22.33
N SER A 311 -4.08 6.79 21.67
CA SER A 311 -3.65 6.43 20.33
C SER A 311 -2.99 5.05 20.33
N VAL A 312 -2.01 4.85 21.20
CA VAL A 312 -1.32 3.57 21.38
C VAL A 312 -2.31 2.46 21.79
N GLY A 313 -3.21 2.74 22.74
CA GLY A 313 -4.22 1.77 23.18
C GLY A 313 -5.10 1.24 22.04
N ARG A 314 -5.53 2.09 21.11
CA ARG A 314 -6.32 1.66 19.95
C ARG A 314 -5.54 0.71 19.03
N TRP A 315 -4.23 0.93 18.88
CA TRP A 315 -3.40 0.04 18.09
C TRP A 315 -3.14 -1.29 18.79
N PHE A 316 -3.07 -1.27 20.12
CA PHE A 316 -2.97 -2.48 20.91
C PHE A 316 -4.22 -3.36 20.77
N ASP A 317 -5.42 -2.75 20.92
CA ASP A 317 -6.71 -3.44 20.72
C ASP A 317 -6.80 -4.05 19.31
N PHE A 318 -6.34 -3.32 18.29
CA PHE A 318 -6.29 -3.82 16.91
C PHE A 318 -5.29 -4.98 16.73
N SER A 319 -4.16 -4.96 17.44
CA SER A 319 -3.14 -6.01 17.35
C SER A 319 -3.64 -7.37 17.80
N ASP A 320 -4.62 -7.42 18.70
CA ASP A 320 -5.21 -8.67 19.21
C ASP A 320 -6.13 -9.36 18.18
N GLU A 321 -6.66 -8.62 17.18
CA GLU A 321 -7.54 -9.17 16.15
C GLU A 321 -6.78 -9.85 15.00
N ARG A 322 -5.55 -9.46 14.75
CA ARG A 322 -4.81 -9.89 13.55
C ARG A 322 -4.17 -11.26 13.71
N VAL A 323 -3.89 -11.89 12.57
CA VAL A 323 -3.13 -13.14 12.49
C VAL A 323 -1.78 -12.98 13.18
N SER A 324 -1.46 -13.89 14.11
CA SER A 324 -0.15 -13.95 14.72
C SER A 324 0.80 -14.75 13.84
N VAL A 325 1.96 -14.17 13.50
CA VAL A 325 2.93 -14.81 12.62
C VAL A 325 4.32 -14.87 13.27
N MET A 326 4.99 -15.98 13.05
CA MET A 326 6.41 -16.16 13.34
C MET A 326 7.03 -16.90 12.16
N TYR A 327 7.84 -16.21 11.37
CA TYR A 327 8.60 -16.81 10.28
C TYR A 327 10.03 -17.13 10.72
N PRO A 328 10.72 -18.10 10.10
CA PRO A 328 12.14 -18.34 10.35
C PRO A 328 13.02 -17.14 10.11
N ASP A 329 12.73 -16.32 9.09
CA ASP A 329 13.37 -15.02 8.84
C ASP A 329 12.58 -13.90 9.52
N THR A 330 13.17 -13.24 10.52
CA THR A 330 12.53 -12.17 11.29
C THR A 330 12.20 -10.93 10.47
N ARG A 331 12.87 -10.72 9.32
CA ARG A 331 12.54 -9.62 8.40
C ARG A 331 11.14 -9.82 7.83
N ILE A 332 10.72 -11.06 7.62
CA ILE A 332 9.38 -11.40 7.10
C ILE A 332 8.33 -11.12 8.17
N ASP A 333 8.59 -11.43 9.46
CA ASP A 333 7.69 -11.08 10.56
C ASP A 333 7.41 -9.56 10.56
N SER A 334 8.49 -8.77 10.54
CA SER A 334 8.40 -7.31 10.56
C SER A 334 7.68 -6.79 9.31
N ALA A 335 8.01 -7.34 8.13
CA ALA A 335 7.39 -6.96 6.87
C ALA A 335 5.88 -7.30 6.82
N PHE A 336 5.48 -8.48 7.32
CA PHE A 336 4.07 -8.87 7.41
C PHE A 336 3.29 -7.95 8.35
N ASN A 337 3.82 -7.71 9.55
CA ASN A 337 3.18 -6.84 10.53
C ASN A 337 3.03 -5.40 10.02
N GLN A 338 4.07 -4.86 9.40
CA GLN A 338 4.03 -3.50 8.86
C GLN A 338 3.14 -3.40 7.61
N ALA A 339 3.12 -4.42 6.74
CA ALA A 339 2.19 -4.50 5.63
C ALA A 339 0.73 -4.51 6.11
N THR A 340 0.42 -5.29 7.14
CA THR A 340 -0.92 -5.34 7.75
C THR A 340 -1.31 -3.97 8.33
N THR A 341 -0.41 -3.31 9.03
CA THR A 341 -0.63 -1.96 9.55
C THR A 341 -0.85 -0.94 8.43
N SER A 342 -0.05 -1.01 7.38
CA SER A 342 -0.19 -0.15 6.20
C SER A 342 -1.54 -0.33 5.49
N LEU A 343 -2.03 -1.60 5.39
CA LEU A 343 -3.37 -1.89 4.86
C LEU A 343 -4.45 -1.20 5.67
N VAL A 344 -4.39 -1.36 6.99
CA VAL A 344 -5.42 -0.83 7.91
C VAL A 344 -5.50 0.69 7.87
N ILE A 345 -4.35 1.38 7.80
CA ILE A 345 -4.28 2.83 7.68
C ILE A 345 -4.86 3.31 6.33
N GLN A 346 -4.55 2.61 5.25
CA GLN A 346 -4.87 3.06 3.90
C GLN A 346 -6.20 2.51 3.34
N ALA A 347 -6.82 1.51 3.98
CA ALA A 347 -7.98 0.80 3.47
C ALA A 347 -9.10 1.75 2.99
N PHE A 348 -9.55 2.66 3.85
CA PHE A 348 -10.64 3.56 3.51
C PHE A 348 -10.26 4.59 2.44
N SER A 349 -9.05 5.12 2.46
CA SER A 349 -8.59 6.10 1.48
C SER A 349 -8.52 5.52 0.06
N VAL A 350 -8.19 4.23 -0.09
CA VAL A 350 -8.11 3.58 -1.40
C VAL A 350 -9.45 2.99 -1.84
N MET A 351 -10.28 2.52 -0.91
CA MET A 351 -11.61 2.02 -1.22
C MET A 351 -12.57 3.14 -1.64
N PHE A 352 -12.50 4.28 -0.96
CA PHE A 352 -13.42 5.42 -1.10
C PHE A 352 -12.65 6.74 -1.28
N PRO A 353 -11.96 6.90 -2.42
CA PRO A 353 -11.13 8.08 -2.64
C PRO A 353 -12.02 9.33 -2.81
N GLU A 354 -12.08 10.18 -1.82
CA GLU A 354 -12.81 11.46 -1.86
C GLU A 354 -12.00 12.56 -2.52
N GLU A 355 -10.70 12.66 -2.25
CA GLU A 355 -9.78 13.70 -2.72
C GLU A 355 -8.32 13.24 -2.67
N SER A 356 -8.01 11.97 -2.97
CA SER A 356 -6.62 11.53 -2.84
C SER A 356 -5.79 11.96 -4.04
N HIS A 357 -4.67 12.60 -3.79
CA HIS A 357 -3.63 12.89 -4.77
C HIS A 357 -2.84 11.64 -5.20
N LEU A 358 -3.18 10.47 -4.67
CA LEU A 358 -2.60 9.19 -5.00
C LEU A 358 -3.41 8.54 -6.12
N ALA A 359 -2.74 7.78 -6.99
CA ALA A 359 -3.35 7.12 -8.14
C ALA A 359 -4.61 6.32 -7.73
N SER A 360 -5.69 6.49 -8.48
CA SER A 360 -6.90 5.72 -8.23
C SER A 360 -6.69 4.25 -8.60
N LEU A 361 -6.92 3.34 -7.65
CA LEU A 361 -6.88 1.91 -7.88
C LEU A 361 -8.11 1.42 -8.64
N SER A 362 -7.91 0.46 -9.54
CA SER A 362 -9.02 -0.29 -10.15
C SER A 362 -9.80 -1.08 -9.09
N TRP A 363 -11.05 -1.43 -9.36
CA TRP A 363 -11.83 -2.24 -8.43
C TRP A 363 -11.22 -3.63 -8.18
N LYS A 364 -10.54 -4.21 -9.15
CA LYS A 364 -9.79 -5.47 -8.99
C LYS A 364 -8.65 -5.32 -7.95
N GLU A 365 -7.91 -4.22 -8.03
CA GLU A 365 -6.85 -3.92 -7.06
C GLU A 365 -7.42 -3.62 -5.66
N ARG A 366 -8.53 -2.87 -5.58
CA ARG A 366 -9.23 -2.66 -4.30
C ARG A 366 -9.68 -3.98 -3.67
N MET A 367 -10.17 -4.93 -4.47
CA MET A 367 -10.56 -6.25 -3.93
C MET A 367 -9.35 -7.07 -3.47
N ARG A 368 -8.17 -6.88 -4.05
CA ARG A 368 -6.92 -7.44 -3.49
C ARG A 368 -6.62 -6.87 -2.10
N VAL A 369 -6.79 -5.55 -1.92
CA VAL A 369 -6.63 -4.90 -0.61
C VAL A 369 -7.63 -5.46 0.39
N LEU A 370 -8.91 -5.57 0.02
CA LEU A 370 -9.93 -6.13 0.89
C LEU A 370 -9.63 -7.59 1.28
N LEU A 371 -9.24 -8.43 0.31
CA LEU A 371 -8.89 -9.82 0.60
C LEU A 371 -7.67 -9.93 1.51
N ALA A 372 -6.66 -9.07 1.33
CA ALA A 372 -5.50 -9.03 2.20
C ALA A 372 -5.87 -8.64 3.64
N LEU A 373 -6.79 -7.67 3.83
CA LEU A 373 -7.36 -7.33 5.14
C LEU A 373 -8.06 -8.53 5.80
N ILE A 374 -8.91 -9.23 5.04
CA ILE A 374 -9.62 -10.42 5.52
C ILE A 374 -8.61 -11.49 5.95
N ARG A 375 -7.67 -11.82 5.07
CA ARG A 375 -6.70 -12.91 5.28
C ARG A 375 -5.61 -12.59 6.30
N SER A 376 -5.40 -11.32 6.64
CA SER A 376 -4.52 -10.92 7.76
C SER A 376 -5.24 -10.82 9.10
N GLY A 377 -6.53 -11.18 9.17
CA GLY A 377 -7.33 -11.17 10.40
C GLY A 377 -7.86 -9.79 10.79
N CYS A 378 -7.77 -8.77 9.92
CA CYS A 378 -8.26 -7.42 10.20
C CYS A 378 -9.80 -7.33 10.03
N GLY A 379 -10.53 -8.19 10.72
CA GLY A 379 -11.97 -8.43 10.56
C GLY A 379 -12.80 -7.17 10.77
N THR A 380 -12.55 -6.40 11.81
CA THR A 380 -13.30 -5.16 12.12
C THR A 380 -13.15 -4.11 11.00
N VAL A 381 -11.94 -3.89 10.48
CA VAL A 381 -11.73 -2.94 9.39
C VAL A 381 -12.37 -3.44 8.09
N ALA A 382 -12.22 -4.73 7.78
CA ALA A 382 -12.84 -5.36 6.62
C ALA A 382 -14.38 -5.27 6.69
N ALA A 383 -15.00 -5.51 7.86
CA ALA A 383 -16.44 -5.36 8.10
C ALA A 383 -16.94 -3.96 7.79
N ASN A 384 -16.23 -2.95 8.27
CA ASN A 384 -16.58 -1.55 8.04
C ASN A 384 -16.49 -1.17 6.56
N VAL A 385 -15.42 -1.63 5.87
CA VAL A 385 -15.25 -1.45 4.42
C VAL A 385 -16.39 -2.11 3.65
N VAL A 386 -16.73 -3.37 3.95
CA VAL A 386 -17.81 -4.11 3.29
C VAL A 386 -19.17 -3.46 3.54
N THR A 387 -19.43 -3.02 4.77
CA THR A 387 -20.66 -2.30 5.12
C THR A 387 -20.83 -1.03 4.28
N GLU A 388 -19.77 -0.25 4.15
CA GLU A 388 -19.79 0.94 3.31
C GLU A 388 -19.95 0.60 1.83
N MET A 389 -19.28 -0.44 1.31
CA MET A 389 -19.47 -0.90 -0.07
C MET A 389 -20.91 -1.31 -0.37
N ILE A 390 -21.58 -1.98 0.55
CA ILE A 390 -23.00 -2.38 0.41
C ILE A 390 -23.92 -1.15 0.42
N THR A 391 -23.59 -0.15 1.23
CA THR A 391 -24.39 1.06 1.40
C THR A 391 -24.06 2.17 0.40
N MET A 392 -22.91 2.06 -0.29
CA MET A 392 -22.49 3.02 -1.31
C MET A 392 -23.53 3.15 -2.43
N GLY A 393 -24.27 4.22 -2.34
CA GLY A 393 -25.01 4.83 -3.44
C GLY A 393 -26.08 3.98 -4.10
N ASN A 394 -26.93 4.65 -4.88
CA ASN A 394 -27.95 4.03 -5.70
C ASN A 394 -27.31 3.07 -6.72
N ILE A 395 -27.29 1.77 -6.39
CA ILE A 395 -27.05 0.75 -7.40
C ILE A 395 -28.10 0.97 -8.49
N PRO A 396 -27.72 1.25 -9.75
CA PRO A 396 -28.68 1.49 -10.81
C PRO A 396 -29.66 0.32 -10.93
N ASN A 397 -30.92 0.62 -11.25
CA ASN A 397 -31.86 -0.44 -11.62
C ASN A 397 -31.54 -0.86 -13.06
N GLY A 398 -31.17 -2.14 -13.27
CA GLY A 398 -30.90 -2.69 -14.59
C GLY A 398 -29.48 -3.23 -14.74
N ALA A 399 -28.98 -3.23 -15.97
CA ALA A 399 -27.65 -3.75 -16.29
C ALA A 399 -26.56 -2.90 -15.63
N LEU A 400 -25.59 -3.57 -15.00
CA LEU A 400 -24.46 -2.99 -14.32
C LEU A 400 -23.18 -3.18 -15.15
N ASP A 401 -22.22 -2.27 -15.00
CA ASP A 401 -20.89 -2.46 -15.58
C ASP A 401 -20.16 -3.60 -14.84
N THR A 402 -20.04 -4.75 -15.50
CA THR A 402 -19.48 -5.96 -14.92
C THR A 402 -18.00 -5.83 -14.58
N THR A 403 -17.26 -4.90 -15.23
CA THR A 403 -15.85 -4.64 -14.90
C THR A 403 -15.66 -3.99 -13.52
N ILE A 404 -16.70 -3.34 -13.02
CA ILE A 404 -16.77 -2.69 -11.71
C ILE A 404 -17.47 -3.59 -10.69
N PHE A 405 -18.68 -4.02 -11.04
CA PHE A 405 -19.59 -4.63 -10.07
C PHE A 405 -19.32 -6.11 -9.81
N SER A 406 -18.72 -6.87 -10.74
CA SER A 406 -18.34 -8.26 -10.47
C SER A 406 -17.20 -8.38 -9.46
N PRO A 407 -16.08 -7.61 -9.56
CA PRO A 407 -15.10 -7.57 -8.48
C PRO A 407 -15.68 -7.19 -7.13
N ILE A 408 -16.54 -6.16 -7.06
CA ILE A 408 -17.18 -5.73 -5.82
C ILE A 408 -18.03 -6.87 -5.21
N LEU A 409 -18.87 -7.53 -6.01
CA LEU A 409 -19.68 -8.65 -5.58
C LEU A 409 -18.81 -9.78 -5.02
N TRP A 410 -17.76 -10.16 -5.75
CA TRP A 410 -16.83 -11.17 -5.31
C TRP A 410 -16.15 -10.81 -3.97
N GLY A 411 -15.66 -9.56 -3.83
CA GLY A 411 -14.98 -9.11 -2.63
C GLY A 411 -15.87 -9.11 -1.38
N ILE A 412 -17.12 -8.66 -1.51
CA ILE A 412 -18.11 -8.73 -0.42
C ILE A 412 -18.35 -10.19 0.00
N LEU A 413 -18.48 -11.10 -0.98
CA LEU A 413 -18.69 -12.52 -0.72
C LEU A 413 -17.48 -13.17 -0.05
N GLN A 414 -16.25 -12.80 -0.43
CA GLN A 414 -15.05 -13.28 0.24
C GLN A 414 -15.04 -12.92 1.73
N TYR A 415 -15.53 -11.75 2.09
CA TYR A 415 -15.67 -11.40 3.51
C TYR A 415 -16.60 -12.36 4.25
N TYR A 416 -17.77 -12.66 3.68
CA TYR A 416 -18.74 -13.58 4.33
C TYR A 416 -18.28 -15.04 4.32
N GLU A 417 -17.48 -15.45 3.34
CA GLU A 417 -16.89 -16.81 3.31
C GLU A 417 -15.80 -17.03 4.38
N HIS A 418 -15.10 -15.97 4.83
CA HIS A 418 -13.97 -16.09 5.76
C HIS A 418 -14.26 -15.59 7.17
N ALA A 419 -15.31 -14.82 7.36
CA ALA A 419 -15.70 -14.28 8.66
C ALA A 419 -16.79 -15.17 9.28
N ALA A 420 -16.38 -16.13 10.12
CA ALA A 420 -17.23 -17.19 10.68
C ALA A 420 -18.54 -16.69 11.33
N ASP A 421 -18.52 -15.49 11.92
CA ASP A 421 -19.68 -14.89 12.58
C ASP A 421 -20.40 -13.83 11.75
N ALA A 422 -19.92 -13.53 10.53
CA ALA A 422 -20.49 -12.50 9.70
C ALA A 422 -21.80 -12.98 9.06
N LYS A 423 -22.92 -12.39 9.49
CA LYS A 423 -24.23 -12.61 8.88
C LYS A 423 -24.73 -11.33 8.25
N ILE A 424 -24.92 -11.38 6.93
CA ILE A 424 -25.60 -10.30 6.24
C ILE A 424 -27.09 -10.33 6.65
N SER A 425 -27.62 -9.25 7.18
CA SER A 425 -28.97 -9.23 7.74
C SER A 425 -29.79 -8.02 7.30
N GLY A 426 -31.10 -8.15 7.34
CA GLY A 426 -32.06 -7.06 7.18
C GLY A 426 -31.88 -6.27 5.88
N GLU A 427 -31.72 -4.96 6.01
CA GLU A 427 -31.61 -4.01 4.90
C GLU A 427 -30.37 -4.28 4.03
N TYR A 428 -29.22 -4.61 4.63
CA TYR A 428 -28.00 -4.92 3.90
C TYR A 428 -28.16 -6.13 2.98
N LEU A 429 -28.90 -7.16 3.40
CA LEU A 429 -29.18 -8.32 2.56
C LEU A 429 -29.99 -7.94 1.32
N GLN A 430 -30.96 -7.03 1.44
CA GLN A 430 -31.76 -6.56 0.30
C GLN A 430 -30.93 -5.76 -0.69
N HIS A 431 -30.06 -4.86 -0.21
CA HIS A 431 -29.10 -4.12 -1.04
C HIS A 431 -28.15 -5.07 -1.76
N PHE A 432 -27.63 -6.06 -1.05
CA PHE A 432 -26.73 -7.06 -1.62
C PHE A 432 -27.41 -7.92 -2.69
N LYS A 433 -28.65 -8.42 -2.44
CA LYS A 433 -29.42 -9.19 -3.44
C LYS A 433 -29.70 -8.37 -4.69
N LYS A 434 -30.00 -7.09 -4.56
CA LYS A 434 -30.18 -6.18 -5.70
C LYS A 434 -28.89 -6.05 -6.53
N HIS A 435 -27.75 -5.93 -5.87
CA HIS A 435 -26.43 -5.90 -6.52
C HIS A 435 -26.16 -7.20 -7.28
N ALA A 436 -26.31 -8.34 -6.64
CA ALA A 436 -26.10 -9.65 -7.24
C ALA A 436 -27.03 -9.87 -8.47
N SER A 437 -28.32 -9.54 -8.33
CA SER A 437 -29.30 -9.65 -9.43
C SER A 437 -28.95 -8.73 -10.60
N GLY A 438 -28.42 -7.53 -10.35
CA GLY A 438 -27.96 -6.60 -11.38
C GLY A 438 -26.79 -7.17 -12.16
N VAL A 439 -25.77 -7.72 -11.49
CA VAL A 439 -24.60 -8.38 -12.13
C VAL A 439 -25.07 -9.60 -12.94
N ILE A 440 -25.89 -10.47 -12.36
CA ILE A 440 -26.42 -11.65 -13.05
C ILE A 440 -27.19 -11.24 -14.32
N THR A 441 -28.01 -10.18 -14.25
CA THR A 441 -28.77 -9.68 -15.39
C THR A 441 -27.84 -9.17 -16.51
N SER A 442 -26.80 -8.42 -16.16
CA SER A 442 -25.79 -7.95 -17.14
C SER A 442 -25.07 -9.09 -17.84
N LEU A 443 -24.63 -10.08 -17.08
CA LEU A 443 -23.95 -11.26 -17.61
C LEU A 443 -24.85 -12.15 -18.47
N LYS A 444 -26.16 -12.23 -18.14
CA LYS A 444 -27.14 -12.88 -19.02
C LYS A 444 -27.28 -12.17 -20.37
N GLN A 445 -27.25 -10.84 -20.38
CA GLN A 445 -27.27 -10.06 -21.63
C GLN A 445 -26.00 -10.29 -22.46
N GLU A 446 -24.83 -10.30 -21.84
CA GLU A 446 -23.56 -10.62 -22.51
C GLU A 446 -23.58 -12.01 -23.17
N LEU A 447 -24.19 -13.00 -22.51
CA LEU A 447 -24.33 -14.36 -23.04
C LEU A 447 -25.47 -14.52 -24.06
N GLY A 448 -26.25 -13.48 -24.34
CA GLY A 448 -27.43 -13.58 -25.23
C GLY A 448 -28.57 -14.45 -24.70
N ILE A 449 -28.64 -14.69 -23.37
CA ILE A 449 -29.65 -15.53 -22.72
C ILE A 449 -30.91 -14.72 -22.38
N SER A 450 -30.88 -13.40 -22.46
CA SER A 450 -32.03 -12.55 -22.11
C SER A 450 -33.01 -12.41 -23.28
N GLU A 451 -34.30 -12.57 -23.00
CA GLU A 451 -35.42 -12.35 -23.97
C GLU A 451 -35.63 -10.86 -24.33
N ILE A 452 -34.83 -9.96 -23.78
CA ILE A 452 -34.98 -8.50 -23.95
C ILE A 452 -33.78 -7.93 -24.68
N SER A 453 -33.85 -7.79 -25.98
CA SER A 453 -33.52 -6.53 -26.64
C SER A 453 -33.25 -6.62 -28.13
N THR A 454 -34.09 -6.04 -28.89
CA THR A 454 -33.91 -5.59 -30.28
C THR A 454 -33.29 -4.18 -30.39
N ALA A 455 -32.80 -3.58 -29.29
CA ALA A 455 -32.31 -2.20 -29.31
C ALA A 455 -30.78 -2.01 -29.23
N ALA A 456 -30.04 -3.02 -28.81
CA ALA A 456 -28.55 -2.92 -28.65
C ALA A 456 -27.74 -3.39 -29.87
N GLU A 457 -28.36 -4.04 -30.84
CA GLU A 457 -27.67 -4.54 -32.04
C GLU A 457 -27.24 -3.44 -33.05
N SER A 458 -27.54 -2.17 -32.81
CA SER A 458 -27.25 -1.11 -33.76
C SER A 458 -25.93 -0.37 -33.59
N ILE A 459 -25.09 -0.73 -32.62
CA ILE A 459 -23.85 0.02 -32.29
C ILE A 459 -22.56 -0.70 -32.73
N ILE A 460 -22.59 -1.99 -33.06
CA ILE A 460 -21.38 -2.71 -33.51
C ILE A 460 -21.58 -3.27 -34.90
N LYS A 461 -21.57 -2.38 -35.89
CA LYS A 461 -21.25 -2.72 -37.30
C LYS A 461 -20.21 -1.75 -37.79
N HIS A 462 -18.97 -1.96 -37.45
CA HIS A 462 -17.84 -1.58 -38.26
C HIS A 462 -17.41 -2.82 -39.06
N GLU A 463 -17.80 -2.85 -40.32
CA GLU A 463 -17.29 -3.81 -41.30
C GLU A 463 -15.84 -3.44 -41.63
N GLU A 464 -14.90 -3.93 -40.85
CA GLU A 464 -13.53 -4.18 -41.30
C GLU A 464 -13.41 -5.65 -41.69
N PRO A 465 -12.63 -6.01 -42.74
CA PRO A 465 -12.45 -7.40 -43.12
C PRO A 465 -11.84 -8.15 -41.94
N LEU A 466 -12.55 -9.15 -41.46
CA LEU A 466 -12.12 -10.04 -40.38
C LEU A 466 -10.77 -10.63 -40.78
N GLU A 467 -9.70 -10.19 -40.11
CA GLU A 467 -8.44 -10.95 -40.12
C GLU A 467 -8.76 -12.36 -39.56
N PRO A 468 -8.27 -13.44 -40.21
CA PRO A 468 -8.64 -14.80 -39.83
C PRO A 468 -8.14 -15.21 -38.46
N TYR A 469 -7.35 -14.37 -37.77
CA TYR A 469 -6.79 -14.62 -36.45
C TYR A 469 -6.98 -13.41 -35.55
N LEU A 470 -7.32 -13.68 -34.28
CA LEU A 470 -7.31 -12.67 -33.24
C LEU A 470 -5.89 -12.07 -33.13
N LEU A 471 -5.78 -10.74 -33.18
CA LEU A 471 -4.52 -10.06 -32.92
C LEU A 471 -4.44 -9.70 -31.43
N ILE A 472 -3.43 -10.22 -30.71
CA ILE A 472 -3.16 -9.84 -29.33
C ILE A 472 -2.56 -8.44 -29.32
N ARG A 473 -3.34 -7.49 -28.83
CA ARG A 473 -3.01 -6.08 -28.60
C ARG A 473 -3.43 -5.68 -27.19
N ASP A 474 -3.13 -4.46 -26.81
CA ASP A 474 -3.61 -3.81 -25.58
C ASP A 474 -5.14 -4.01 -25.40
N GLY A 475 -5.56 -4.38 -24.20
CA GLY A 475 -6.95 -4.62 -23.83
C GLY A 475 -7.47 -6.06 -24.05
N VAL A 476 -6.89 -6.86 -24.95
CA VAL A 476 -7.40 -8.22 -25.25
C VAL A 476 -7.27 -9.16 -24.04
N ILE A 477 -6.14 -9.13 -23.37
CA ILE A 477 -5.87 -9.96 -22.19
C ILE A 477 -6.65 -9.43 -20.98
N SER A 478 -6.75 -8.11 -20.85
CA SER A 478 -7.52 -7.47 -19.80
C SER A 478 -9.02 -7.78 -19.91
N ASP A 479 -9.58 -7.85 -21.12
CA ASP A 479 -10.96 -8.27 -21.34
C ASP A 479 -11.19 -9.73 -20.93
N PHE A 480 -10.22 -10.61 -21.22
CA PHE A 480 -10.29 -12.00 -20.76
C PHE A 480 -10.17 -12.09 -19.24
N GLU A 481 -9.30 -11.31 -18.62
CA GLU A 481 -9.23 -11.21 -17.16
C GLU A 481 -10.57 -10.75 -16.54
N ASN A 482 -11.29 -9.80 -17.16
CA ASN A 482 -12.63 -9.40 -16.74
C ASN A 482 -13.62 -10.57 -16.72
N GLN A 483 -13.55 -11.44 -17.76
CA GLN A 483 -14.38 -12.65 -17.79
C GLN A 483 -14.06 -13.62 -16.64
N LEU A 484 -12.81 -13.72 -16.20
CA LEU A 484 -12.44 -14.53 -15.05
C LEU A 484 -13.02 -13.95 -13.74
N TRP A 485 -12.99 -12.64 -13.57
CA TRP A 485 -13.62 -11.98 -12.43
C TRP A 485 -15.14 -12.19 -12.41
N ASN A 486 -15.78 -12.13 -13.58
CA ASN A 486 -17.21 -12.42 -13.72
C ASN A 486 -17.53 -13.87 -13.32
N LEU A 487 -16.75 -14.85 -13.81
CA LEU A 487 -16.92 -16.25 -13.46
C LEU A 487 -16.73 -16.49 -11.95
N ALA A 488 -15.71 -15.89 -11.36
CA ALA A 488 -15.47 -16.00 -9.92
C ALA A 488 -16.61 -15.42 -9.09
N ALA A 489 -17.14 -14.26 -9.48
CA ALA A 489 -18.28 -13.64 -8.83
C ALA A 489 -19.53 -14.53 -8.89
N LEU A 490 -19.85 -15.11 -10.07
CA LEU A 490 -20.98 -16.03 -10.24
C LEU A 490 -20.84 -17.29 -9.37
N LYS A 491 -19.66 -17.93 -9.37
CA LYS A 491 -19.40 -19.14 -8.58
C LYS A 491 -19.50 -18.89 -7.07
N THR A 492 -18.95 -17.76 -6.62
CA THR A 492 -19.01 -17.39 -5.20
C THR A 492 -20.43 -17.02 -4.79
N ALA A 493 -21.16 -16.27 -5.64
CA ALA A 493 -22.56 -15.95 -5.41
C ALA A 493 -23.43 -17.23 -5.34
N HIS A 494 -23.18 -18.21 -6.19
CA HIS A 494 -23.91 -19.47 -6.18
C HIS A 494 -23.77 -20.20 -4.83
N ARG A 495 -22.55 -20.35 -4.30
CA ARG A 495 -22.33 -20.93 -2.97
C ARG A 495 -23.08 -20.19 -1.88
N PHE A 496 -22.95 -18.86 -1.88
CA PHE A 496 -23.61 -18.00 -0.87
C PHE A 496 -25.13 -18.12 -0.91
N PHE A 497 -25.76 -18.16 -2.09
CA PHE A 497 -27.21 -18.28 -2.19
C PHE A 497 -27.73 -19.69 -1.89
N ILE A 498 -26.89 -20.74 -2.05
CA ILE A 498 -27.20 -22.08 -1.53
C ILE A 498 -27.36 -22.03 -0.01
N ASP A 499 -26.45 -21.39 0.71
CA ASP A 499 -26.50 -21.24 2.18
C ASP A 499 -27.69 -20.42 2.63
N LEU A 500 -28.14 -19.45 1.83
CA LEU A 500 -29.35 -18.65 2.07
C LEU A 500 -30.65 -19.31 1.61
N HIS A 501 -30.60 -20.48 0.96
CA HIS A 501 -31.76 -21.19 0.37
C HIS A 501 -32.58 -20.32 -0.60
N ASP A 502 -31.92 -19.45 -1.40
CA ASP A 502 -32.58 -18.58 -2.39
C ASP A 502 -32.77 -19.32 -3.72
N ALA A 503 -33.85 -20.05 -3.85
CA ALA A 503 -34.14 -20.93 -4.98
C ALA A 503 -34.16 -20.21 -6.36
N GLU A 504 -34.59 -18.95 -6.42
CA GLU A 504 -34.66 -18.17 -7.66
C GLU A 504 -33.26 -17.84 -8.19
N LEU A 505 -32.40 -17.29 -7.31
CA LEU A 505 -31.01 -16.97 -7.68
C LEU A 505 -30.18 -18.21 -7.94
N ILE A 506 -30.36 -19.28 -7.17
CA ILE A 506 -29.67 -20.57 -7.40
C ILE A 506 -30.01 -21.11 -8.79
N THR A 507 -31.30 -21.20 -9.15
CA THR A 507 -31.72 -21.71 -10.48
C THR A 507 -31.12 -20.88 -11.61
N SER A 508 -31.11 -19.57 -11.45
CA SER A 508 -30.52 -18.65 -12.44
C SER A 508 -29.02 -18.86 -12.62
N LEU A 509 -28.29 -19.11 -11.53
CA LEU A 509 -26.85 -19.34 -11.53
C LEU A 509 -26.48 -20.73 -12.05
N ASP A 510 -27.29 -21.77 -11.73
CA ASP A 510 -27.14 -23.13 -12.27
C ASP A 510 -27.22 -23.17 -13.80
N GLU A 511 -28.06 -22.32 -14.39
CA GLU A 511 -28.17 -22.21 -15.85
C GLU A 511 -27.01 -21.43 -16.48
N MET A 512 -26.53 -20.38 -15.79
CA MET A 512 -25.53 -19.45 -16.33
C MET A 512 -24.11 -19.95 -16.25
N ILE A 513 -23.71 -20.50 -15.10
CA ILE A 513 -22.31 -20.83 -14.81
C ILE A 513 -21.72 -21.77 -15.88
N PRO A 514 -22.39 -22.88 -16.29
CA PRO A 514 -21.85 -23.78 -17.33
C PRO A 514 -21.61 -23.07 -18.66
N LYS A 515 -22.54 -22.23 -19.10
CA LYS A 515 -22.41 -21.46 -20.35
C LYS A 515 -21.27 -20.44 -20.28
N TYR A 516 -21.12 -19.79 -19.13
CA TYR A 516 -20.05 -18.82 -18.91
C TYR A 516 -18.66 -19.52 -18.87
N VAL A 517 -18.57 -20.69 -18.24
CA VAL A 517 -17.35 -21.54 -18.28
C VAL A 517 -16.98 -21.90 -19.71
N GLU A 518 -17.94 -22.31 -20.53
CA GLU A 518 -17.68 -22.62 -21.94
C GLU A 518 -17.14 -21.39 -22.71
N THR A 519 -17.72 -20.19 -22.46
CA THR A 519 -17.23 -18.94 -23.05
C THR A 519 -15.78 -18.66 -22.66
N VAL A 520 -15.45 -18.81 -21.38
CA VAL A 520 -14.09 -18.59 -20.85
C VAL A 520 -13.08 -19.58 -21.47
N ILE A 521 -13.45 -20.87 -21.57
CA ILE A 521 -12.59 -21.91 -22.18
C ILE A 521 -12.36 -21.62 -23.66
N ASN A 522 -13.40 -21.25 -24.40
CA ASN A 522 -13.28 -20.91 -25.82
C ASN A 522 -12.40 -19.68 -26.02
N ARG A 523 -12.55 -18.66 -25.19
CA ARG A 523 -11.70 -17.47 -25.23
C ARG A 523 -10.24 -17.76 -24.94
N ALA A 524 -9.93 -18.64 -24.01
CA ALA A 524 -8.56 -19.08 -23.74
C ALA A 524 -7.92 -19.73 -24.97
N LYS A 525 -8.66 -20.59 -25.69
CA LYS A 525 -8.20 -21.22 -26.95
C LYS A 525 -7.98 -20.19 -28.05
N GLU A 526 -8.89 -19.21 -28.23
CA GLU A 526 -8.71 -18.13 -29.18
C GLU A 526 -7.43 -17.34 -28.92
N ILE A 527 -7.11 -17.05 -27.66
CA ILE A 527 -5.87 -16.36 -27.26
C ILE A 527 -4.64 -17.22 -27.53
N GLU A 528 -4.70 -18.53 -27.29
CA GLU A 528 -3.60 -19.46 -27.58
C GLU A 528 -3.28 -19.51 -29.06
N ASP A 529 -4.31 -19.57 -29.91
CA ASP A 529 -4.21 -19.60 -31.37
C ASP A 529 -3.97 -18.23 -32.01
N ALA A 530 -3.98 -17.16 -31.22
CA ALA A 530 -3.93 -15.78 -31.71
C ALA A 530 -2.58 -15.41 -32.34
N ARG A 531 -2.60 -14.40 -33.20
CA ARG A 531 -1.40 -13.74 -33.69
C ARG A 531 -0.87 -12.75 -32.64
N TRP A 532 0.33 -12.99 -32.16
CA TRP A 532 0.97 -12.15 -31.16
C TRP A 532 1.83 -11.06 -31.78
N LEU A 533 1.85 -9.88 -31.15
CA LEU A 533 2.74 -8.79 -31.48
C LEU A 533 4.21 -9.24 -31.33
N ARG A 534 5.10 -8.61 -32.08
CA ARG A 534 6.54 -8.87 -31.93
C ARG A 534 7.01 -8.39 -30.55
N PRO A 535 7.94 -9.09 -29.91
CA PRO A 535 8.48 -8.67 -28.62
C PRO A 535 9.10 -7.27 -28.59
N THR A 536 9.51 -6.76 -29.74
CA THR A 536 10.08 -5.40 -29.90
C THR A 536 9.04 -4.30 -30.07
N ASP A 537 7.77 -4.66 -30.20
CA ASP A 537 6.68 -3.68 -30.31
C ASP A 537 6.50 -2.97 -28.95
N PRO A 538 6.49 -1.62 -28.92
CA PRO A 538 6.30 -0.87 -27.68
C PRO A 538 5.02 -1.24 -26.93
N SER A 539 3.92 -1.53 -27.63
CA SER A 539 2.64 -1.93 -27.04
C SER A 539 2.70 -3.30 -26.33
N MET A 540 3.71 -4.15 -26.64
CA MET A 540 3.90 -5.41 -25.93
C MET A 540 4.16 -5.25 -24.44
N GLN A 541 4.65 -4.11 -23.96
CA GLN A 541 4.81 -3.88 -22.50
C GLN A 541 3.48 -3.87 -21.77
N LEU A 542 2.45 -3.26 -22.37
CA LEU A 542 1.11 -3.23 -21.79
C LEU A 542 0.50 -4.63 -21.80
N VAL A 543 0.60 -5.34 -22.94
CA VAL A 543 0.13 -6.74 -23.04
C VAL A 543 0.83 -7.66 -22.03
N GLU A 544 2.15 -7.53 -21.84
CA GLU A 544 2.88 -8.32 -20.86
C GLU A 544 2.47 -8.00 -19.41
N ARG A 545 2.11 -6.75 -19.12
CA ARG A 545 1.53 -6.36 -17.83
C ARG A 545 0.15 -6.97 -17.65
N GLU A 546 -0.71 -6.93 -18.66
CA GLU A 546 -2.03 -7.58 -18.63
C GLU A 546 -1.92 -9.09 -18.42
N ILE A 547 -0.94 -9.77 -19.04
CA ILE A 547 -0.67 -11.20 -18.80
C ILE A 547 -0.35 -11.44 -17.32
N LEU A 548 0.50 -10.62 -16.71
CA LEU A 548 0.81 -10.77 -15.29
C LEU A 548 -0.41 -10.57 -14.40
N ASP A 549 -1.22 -9.56 -14.69
CA ASP A 549 -2.44 -9.29 -13.94
C ASP A 549 -3.44 -10.44 -14.09
N LEU A 550 -3.55 -11.03 -15.28
CA LEU A 550 -4.33 -12.24 -15.53
C LEU A 550 -3.83 -13.44 -14.70
N LEU A 551 -2.53 -13.76 -14.75
CA LEU A 551 -1.94 -14.86 -13.97
C LEU A 551 -2.16 -14.67 -12.47
N ALA A 552 -1.97 -13.44 -11.99
CA ALA A 552 -2.21 -13.09 -10.60
C ALA A 552 -3.70 -13.17 -10.23
N SER A 553 -4.61 -12.86 -11.16
CA SER A 553 -6.06 -12.99 -10.95
C SER A 553 -6.48 -14.47 -10.95
N VAL A 554 -5.94 -15.31 -11.83
CA VAL A 554 -6.18 -16.76 -11.77
C VAL A 554 -5.76 -17.34 -10.42
N ALA A 555 -4.58 -16.96 -9.93
CA ALA A 555 -4.09 -17.37 -8.62
C ALA A 555 -5.04 -16.93 -7.49
N LEU A 556 -5.44 -15.66 -7.49
CA LEU A 556 -6.29 -15.06 -6.47
C LEU A 556 -7.70 -15.64 -6.45
N LEU A 557 -8.31 -15.76 -7.64
CA LEU A 557 -9.69 -16.21 -7.83
C LEU A 557 -9.84 -17.74 -7.78
N GLN A 558 -8.73 -18.48 -7.79
CA GLN A 558 -8.68 -19.94 -7.75
C GLN A 558 -9.52 -20.60 -8.86
N ILE A 559 -9.37 -20.09 -10.10
CA ILE A 559 -10.10 -20.58 -11.27
C ILE A 559 -9.44 -21.85 -11.78
N SER A 560 -10.10 -22.99 -11.61
CA SER A 560 -9.64 -24.32 -12.00
C SER A 560 -10.01 -24.72 -13.42
N GLU A 561 -10.87 -23.97 -14.08
CA GLU A 561 -11.39 -24.23 -15.43
C GLU A 561 -10.39 -23.90 -16.54
N ILE A 562 -9.39 -23.09 -16.22
CA ILE A 562 -8.32 -22.73 -17.15
C ILE A 562 -7.25 -23.84 -17.13
N GLU A 563 -6.92 -24.35 -18.30
CA GLU A 563 -5.91 -25.38 -18.43
C GLU A 563 -4.52 -24.88 -17.99
N PRO A 564 -3.79 -25.66 -17.15
CA PRO A 564 -2.44 -25.28 -16.72
C PRO A 564 -1.46 -25.00 -17.87
N GLY A 565 -1.60 -25.73 -19.00
CA GLY A 565 -0.77 -25.53 -20.20
C GLY A 565 -0.92 -24.14 -20.81
N PHE A 566 -2.13 -23.60 -20.85
CA PHE A 566 -2.38 -22.22 -21.29
C PHE A 566 -1.73 -21.20 -20.37
N LEU A 567 -1.85 -21.37 -19.06
CA LEU A 567 -1.23 -20.46 -18.09
C LEU A 567 0.31 -20.49 -18.17
N GLU A 568 0.88 -21.69 -18.35
CA GLU A 568 2.32 -21.85 -18.57
C GLU A 568 2.76 -21.20 -19.89
N PHE A 569 1.98 -21.34 -20.95
CA PHE A 569 2.21 -20.63 -22.22
C PHE A 569 2.28 -19.12 -22.02
N LEU A 570 1.31 -18.52 -21.33
CA LEU A 570 1.30 -17.09 -21.01
C LEU A 570 2.50 -16.69 -20.12
N CYS A 571 2.77 -17.45 -19.07
CA CYS A 571 3.90 -17.18 -18.17
C CYS A 571 5.24 -17.18 -18.92
N ASN A 572 5.44 -18.11 -19.86
CA ASN A 572 6.65 -18.17 -20.69
C ASN A 572 6.82 -16.98 -21.63
N LYS A 573 5.74 -16.27 -21.97
CA LYS A 573 5.81 -15.01 -22.76
C LYS A 573 6.47 -13.87 -21.99
N ILE A 574 6.35 -13.83 -20.65
CA ILE A 574 6.75 -12.70 -19.82
C ILE A 574 7.95 -12.96 -18.92
N ALA A 575 8.04 -14.13 -18.28
CA ALA A 575 8.97 -14.37 -17.18
C ALA A 575 10.44 -14.14 -17.57
N LYS A 576 10.87 -14.68 -18.73
CA LYS A 576 12.27 -14.57 -19.19
C LYS A 576 12.67 -13.15 -19.57
N ARG A 577 11.71 -12.28 -19.89
CA ARG A 577 11.98 -10.92 -20.36
C ARG A 577 11.83 -9.88 -19.27
N ARG A 578 10.84 -10.07 -18.40
CA ARG A 578 10.42 -9.06 -17.42
C ARG A 578 11.04 -9.27 -16.06
N ILE A 579 11.47 -10.49 -15.73
CA ILE A 579 12.16 -10.73 -14.47
C ILE A 579 13.67 -10.55 -14.64
N VAL A 580 14.16 -9.47 -14.07
CA VAL A 580 15.59 -9.12 -14.07
C VAL A 580 16.04 -8.93 -12.63
N GLY A 581 17.02 -9.72 -12.20
CA GLY A 581 17.48 -9.71 -10.81
C GLY A 581 16.36 -9.96 -9.80
N ASN A 582 15.42 -10.87 -10.13
CA ASN A 582 14.25 -11.26 -9.33
C ASN A 582 13.23 -10.13 -9.09
N LEU A 583 13.25 -9.08 -9.91
CA LEU A 583 12.25 -7.99 -9.91
C LEU A 583 11.60 -7.87 -11.28
N TRP A 584 10.39 -7.32 -11.32
CA TRP A 584 9.71 -6.99 -12.57
C TRP A 584 10.29 -5.69 -13.14
N LYS A 585 10.82 -5.75 -14.38
CA LYS A 585 11.44 -4.60 -15.06
C LYS A 585 10.54 -4.02 -16.14
N PHE A 586 10.38 -2.69 -16.13
CA PHE A 586 9.86 -1.90 -17.24
C PHE A 586 11.03 -1.34 -18.06
N PHE A 587 10.89 -1.30 -19.39
CA PHE A 587 11.99 -0.89 -20.27
C PHE A 587 11.83 0.52 -20.87
N GLN A 588 10.62 1.10 -20.83
CA GLN A 588 10.35 2.44 -21.37
C GLN A 588 9.15 3.09 -20.67
N PRO A 589 9.07 4.44 -20.57
CA PRO A 589 10.12 5.40 -20.94
C PRO A 589 11.33 5.38 -20.02
N ASP A 590 11.16 4.95 -18.74
CA ASP A 590 12.21 4.87 -17.75
C ASP A 590 12.39 3.43 -17.29
N GLU A 591 13.64 2.98 -17.12
CA GLU A 591 13.92 1.69 -16.54
C GLU A 591 13.47 1.65 -15.07
N ARG A 592 12.30 1.12 -14.80
CA ARG A 592 11.74 0.98 -13.47
C ARG A 592 11.61 -0.49 -13.08
N TYR A 593 11.73 -0.75 -11.80
CA TYR A 593 11.53 -2.08 -11.23
C TYR A 593 10.35 -2.05 -10.27
N SER A 594 9.49 -3.05 -10.36
CA SER A 594 8.35 -3.18 -9.46
C SER A 594 8.48 -4.39 -8.58
N SER A 595 8.46 -4.16 -7.27
CA SER A 595 8.43 -5.21 -6.26
C SER A 595 7.07 -5.91 -6.20
N HIS A 596 5.97 -5.15 -6.23
CA HIS A 596 4.63 -5.74 -6.14
C HIS A 596 4.29 -6.63 -7.34
N LEU A 597 4.72 -6.29 -8.56
CA LEU A 597 4.51 -7.14 -9.73
C LEU A 597 5.36 -8.43 -9.66
N ALA A 598 6.56 -8.35 -9.07
CA ALA A 598 7.34 -9.55 -8.81
C ALA A 598 6.65 -10.45 -7.76
N LEU A 599 6.06 -9.87 -6.70
CA LEU A 599 5.27 -10.60 -5.71
C LEU A 599 4.04 -11.27 -6.33
N ARG A 600 3.35 -10.64 -7.28
CA ARG A 600 2.23 -11.24 -8.03
C ARG A 600 2.66 -12.47 -8.81
N LEU A 601 3.82 -12.41 -9.47
CA LEU A 601 4.36 -13.56 -10.16
C LEU A 601 4.78 -14.68 -9.19
N ALA A 602 5.39 -14.33 -8.04
CA ALA A 602 5.70 -15.29 -6.99
C ALA A 602 4.44 -15.96 -6.43
N HIS A 603 3.34 -15.20 -6.30
CA HIS A 603 2.04 -15.75 -5.89
C HIS A 603 1.52 -16.78 -6.92
N TYR A 604 1.58 -16.47 -8.22
CA TYR A 604 1.27 -17.44 -9.27
C TYR A 604 2.16 -18.69 -9.18
N TYR A 605 3.47 -18.55 -8.94
CA TYR A 605 4.36 -19.69 -8.75
C TYR A 605 4.02 -20.52 -7.50
N THR A 606 3.54 -19.88 -6.43
CA THR A 606 3.03 -20.59 -5.25
C THR A 606 1.83 -21.45 -5.60
N MET A 607 0.85 -20.91 -6.30
CA MET A 607 -0.37 -21.62 -6.69
C MET A 607 -0.09 -22.76 -7.70
N THR A 608 0.95 -22.61 -8.53
CA THR A 608 1.42 -23.65 -9.46
C THR A 608 2.50 -24.56 -8.85
N LYS A 609 2.75 -24.44 -7.54
CA LYS A 609 3.64 -25.31 -6.76
C LYS A 609 5.11 -25.27 -7.21
N GLN A 610 5.55 -24.14 -7.77
CA GLN A 610 6.91 -23.89 -8.23
C GLN A 610 7.76 -23.19 -7.13
N ARG A 611 7.82 -23.81 -5.95
CA ARG A 611 8.47 -23.32 -4.72
C ARG A 611 9.84 -22.67 -4.95
N ASN A 612 10.68 -23.28 -5.79
CA ASN A 612 12.04 -22.81 -6.07
C ASN A 612 12.12 -21.46 -6.79
N LEU A 613 11.02 -20.98 -7.38
CA LEU A 613 10.92 -19.67 -8.03
C LEU A 613 10.38 -18.58 -7.10
N VAL A 614 9.76 -18.95 -5.99
CA VAL A 614 9.14 -18.02 -5.03
C VAL A 614 10.18 -17.33 -4.14
N GLU A 615 11.03 -18.13 -3.49
CA GLU A 615 12.01 -17.66 -2.52
C GLU A 615 12.96 -16.58 -3.04
N PRO A 616 13.59 -16.73 -4.24
CA PRO A 616 14.51 -15.70 -4.74
C PRO A 616 13.85 -14.36 -4.98
N ILE A 617 12.56 -14.36 -5.39
CA ILE A 617 11.78 -13.13 -5.57
C ILE A 617 11.48 -12.50 -4.23
N LEU A 618 10.97 -13.27 -3.27
CA LEU A 618 10.64 -12.79 -1.93
C LEU A 618 11.87 -12.16 -1.24
N LEU A 619 13.01 -12.87 -1.22
CA LEU A 619 14.24 -12.37 -0.62
C LEU A 619 14.72 -11.07 -1.28
N ARG A 620 14.62 -11.00 -2.63
CA ARG A 620 15.02 -9.79 -3.34
C ARG A 620 14.10 -8.60 -3.02
N VAL A 621 12.80 -8.82 -2.89
CA VAL A 621 11.85 -7.76 -2.51
C VAL A 621 12.13 -7.24 -1.10
N LEU A 622 12.50 -8.12 -0.16
CA LEU A 622 12.86 -7.73 1.22
C LEU A 622 14.05 -6.74 1.26
N ASP A 623 14.95 -6.75 0.28
CA ASP A 623 16.08 -5.81 0.21
C ASP A 623 15.64 -4.35 -0.01
N PHE A 624 14.40 -4.12 -0.46
CA PHE A 624 13.88 -2.78 -0.79
C PHE A 624 12.92 -2.21 0.25
N PHE A 625 12.70 -2.90 1.36
CA PHE A 625 11.95 -2.33 2.46
C PHE A 625 12.71 -1.14 3.09
N THR A 626 11.95 -0.15 3.54
CA THR A 626 12.48 0.93 4.37
C THR A 626 12.93 0.41 5.74
N ASP A 627 13.61 1.23 6.53
CA ASP A 627 14.05 0.85 7.88
C ASP A 627 12.89 0.47 8.81
N ASP A 628 11.70 0.97 8.52
CA ASP A 628 10.43 0.65 9.20
C ASP A 628 9.53 -0.31 8.40
N TYR A 629 10.09 -1.04 7.45
CA TYR A 629 9.44 -2.10 6.67
C TYR A 629 8.27 -1.65 5.78
N HIS A 630 8.25 -0.42 5.29
CA HIS A 630 7.37 -0.03 4.19
C HIS A 630 7.97 -0.40 2.83
N LEU A 631 7.11 -0.71 1.86
CA LEU A 631 7.51 -1.07 0.51
C LEU A 631 6.94 -0.08 -0.51
N PRO A 632 7.78 0.59 -1.33
CA PRO A 632 7.31 1.47 -2.40
C PRO A 632 6.79 0.69 -3.61
N ASP A 633 5.97 1.35 -4.46
CA ASP A 633 5.43 0.76 -5.70
C ASP A 633 6.53 0.32 -6.65
N PHE A 634 7.47 1.23 -6.90
CA PHE A 634 8.60 1.02 -7.79
C PHE A 634 9.88 1.27 -7.02
N VAL A 635 10.90 0.49 -7.35
CA VAL A 635 12.19 0.52 -6.66
C VAL A 635 13.33 0.79 -7.65
N ASN A 636 14.38 1.44 -7.15
CA ASN A 636 15.63 1.64 -7.88
C ASN A 636 16.70 0.71 -7.30
N PRO A 637 17.17 -0.31 -8.05
CA PRO A 637 18.18 -1.26 -7.56
C PRO A 637 19.53 -0.63 -7.21
N ARG A 638 19.82 0.57 -7.71
CA ARG A 638 21.08 1.30 -7.43
C ARG A 638 21.03 2.01 -6.07
N THR A 639 19.90 2.65 -5.76
CA THR A 639 19.75 3.43 -4.51
C THR A 639 19.08 2.66 -3.38
N TYR A 640 18.48 1.50 -3.67
CA TYR A 640 17.63 0.73 -2.76
C TYR A 640 16.43 1.53 -2.22
N GLY A 641 16.01 2.55 -2.96
CA GLY A 641 14.87 3.40 -2.63
C GLY A 641 13.72 3.29 -3.62
N GLY A 642 12.61 3.92 -3.30
CA GLY A 642 11.49 4.05 -4.23
C GLY A 642 11.84 4.97 -5.39
N SER A 643 11.35 4.66 -6.59
CA SER A 643 11.67 5.42 -7.82
C SER A 643 10.47 6.09 -8.48
N ALA A 644 9.28 5.62 -8.21
CA ALA A 644 8.03 6.17 -8.76
C ALA A 644 6.82 5.69 -7.95
N GLY A 645 5.64 6.22 -8.25
CA GLY A 645 4.41 5.84 -7.57
C GLY A 645 4.39 6.26 -6.10
N VAL A 646 3.82 5.43 -5.26
CA VAL A 646 3.63 5.68 -3.84
C VAL A 646 4.80 5.10 -3.05
N GLY A 647 5.36 5.87 -2.12
CA GLY A 647 6.53 5.48 -1.32
C GLY A 647 6.24 4.45 -0.22
N SER A 648 4.96 4.29 0.16
CA SER A 648 4.46 3.21 1.00
C SER A 648 3.19 2.66 0.35
N SER A 649 3.34 1.59 -0.42
CA SER A 649 2.32 1.08 -1.32
C SER A 649 1.38 0.09 -0.62
N VAL A 650 0.10 0.41 -0.57
CA VAL A 650 -0.94 -0.50 -0.10
C VAL A 650 -1.07 -1.73 -1.00
N ILE A 651 -0.83 -1.58 -2.31
CA ILE A 651 -0.87 -2.70 -3.26
C ILE A 651 0.30 -3.65 -3.01
N ALA A 652 1.51 -3.11 -2.82
CA ALA A 652 2.67 -3.94 -2.51
C ALA A 652 2.49 -4.67 -1.15
N ALA A 653 1.92 -3.98 -0.16
CA ALA A 653 1.55 -4.57 1.13
C ALA A 653 0.52 -5.71 0.97
N SER A 654 -0.52 -5.49 0.14
CA SER A 654 -1.53 -6.51 -0.15
C SER A 654 -0.94 -7.73 -0.84
N ASP A 655 -0.16 -7.53 -1.90
CA ASP A 655 0.46 -8.61 -2.66
C ASP A 655 1.46 -9.41 -1.80
N LEU A 656 2.17 -8.75 -0.85
CA LEU A 656 3.04 -9.42 0.11
C LEU A 656 2.24 -10.32 1.09
N ILE A 657 1.18 -9.78 1.69
CA ILE A 657 0.35 -10.55 2.65
C ILE A 657 -0.29 -11.75 1.96
N LEU A 658 -0.87 -11.55 0.77
CA LEU A 658 -1.49 -12.62 0.01
C LEU A 658 -0.48 -13.71 -0.36
N LEU A 659 0.72 -13.32 -0.79
CA LEU A 659 1.80 -14.26 -1.06
C LEU A 659 2.21 -15.04 0.20
N LEU A 660 2.55 -14.34 1.28
CA LEU A 660 3.05 -14.98 2.52
C LEU A 660 2.01 -15.92 3.13
N ARG A 661 0.74 -15.53 3.10
CA ARG A 661 -0.37 -16.37 3.54
C ARG A 661 -0.47 -17.62 2.66
N ASP A 662 -0.53 -17.47 1.35
CA ASP A 662 -0.78 -18.56 0.43
C ASP A 662 0.45 -19.48 0.24
N MET A 663 1.67 -19.00 0.55
CA MET A 663 2.85 -19.86 0.67
C MET A 663 2.68 -20.92 1.77
N VAL A 664 1.94 -20.58 2.84
CA VAL A 664 1.72 -21.45 3.99
C VAL A 664 0.42 -22.23 3.85
N LEU A 665 -0.68 -21.57 3.50
CA LEU A 665 -1.99 -22.22 3.37
C LEU A 665 -2.87 -21.46 2.38
N TYR A 666 -3.51 -22.20 1.47
CA TYR A 666 -4.59 -21.66 0.64
C TYR A 666 -5.68 -22.71 0.39
N GLU A 667 -6.87 -22.23 0.10
CA GLU A 667 -8.03 -23.05 -0.22
C GLU A 667 -7.98 -23.52 -1.68
N ASN A 668 -8.42 -24.75 -1.94
CA ASN A 668 -8.64 -25.30 -3.27
C ASN A 668 -9.98 -26.07 -3.27
N GLY A 669 -11.07 -25.34 -3.53
CA GLY A 669 -12.41 -25.86 -3.32
C GLY A 669 -12.70 -26.06 -1.83
N SER A 670 -13.06 -27.28 -1.43
CA SER A 670 -13.24 -27.73 -0.04
C SER A 670 -11.94 -28.24 0.61
N ASN A 671 -10.84 -28.30 -0.16
CA ASN A 671 -9.55 -28.78 0.30
C ASN A 671 -8.64 -27.63 0.72
N LEU A 672 -7.68 -27.93 1.60
CA LEU A 672 -6.62 -26.99 1.97
C LEU A 672 -5.26 -27.46 1.45
N VAL A 673 -4.56 -26.58 0.75
CA VAL A 673 -3.18 -26.79 0.30
C VAL A 673 -2.23 -26.12 1.28
N VAL A 674 -1.33 -26.90 1.86
CA VAL A 674 -0.49 -26.49 2.98
C VAL A 674 0.98 -26.53 2.58
N LEU A 675 1.74 -25.46 2.88
CA LEU A 675 3.18 -25.34 2.71
C LEU A 675 3.69 -25.44 1.26
N ALA A 676 2.85 -25.09 0.27
CA ALA A 676 3.20 -25.24 -1.15
C ALA A 676 4.31 -24.27 -1.59
N GLY A 677 4.38 -23.06 -1.01
CA GLY A 677 5.30 -22.00 -1.42
C GLY A 677 6.50 -21.78 -0.48
N ILE A 678 6.54 -22.41 0.70
CA ILE A 678 7.59 -22.14 1.67
C ILE A 678 8.96 -22.68 1.23
N PRO A 679 10.08 -21.97 1.52
CA PRO A 679 11.42 -22.44 1.28
C PRO A 679 11.72 -23.78 1.97
N ALA A 680 12.52 -24.61 1.33
CA ALA A 680 12.86 -25.93 1.88
C ALA A 680 13.63 -25.82 3.23
N ASP A 681 14.43 -24.78 3.38
CA ASP A 681 15.25 -24.55 4.57
C ASP A 681 14.41 -24.17 5.81
N TRP A 682 13.16 -23.71 5.60
CA TRP A 682 12.27 -23.39 6.73
C TRP A 682 11.84 -24.63 7.51
N PHE A 683 11.79 -25.80 6.87
CA PHE A 683 11.51 -27.07 7.56
C PHE A 683 12.60 -27.49 8.54
N THR A 684 13.83 -26.99 8.34
CA THR A 684 15.00 -27.31 9.15
C THR A 684 15.49 -26.16 10.01
N ALA A 685 14.83 -25.02 9.92
CA ALA A 685 15.20 -23.80 10.65
C ALA A 685 15.16 -24.01 12.16
N LYS A 686 16.02 -23.28 12.88
CA LYS A 686 16.03 -23.30 14.36
C LYS A 686 14.80 -22.60 14.94
N LYS A 687 14.36 -21.52 14.30
CA LYS A 687 13.13 -20.81 14.64
C LYS A 687 11.99 -21.45 13.88
N ALA A 688 10.94 -21.85 14.57
CA ALA A 688 9.76 -22.45 13.97
C ALA A 688 9.02 -21.44 13.08
N LEU A 689 8.34 -21.95 12.03
CA LEU A 689 7.25 -21.23 11.39
C LEU A 689 6.00 -21.46 12.23
N ILE A 690 5.36 -20.41 12.70
CA ILE A 690 4.08 -20.48 13.43
C ILE A 690 3.15 -19.44 12.85
N ILE A 691 1.96 -19.86 12.45
CA ILE A 691 0.87 -18.96 12.07
C ILE A 691 -0.36 -19.38 12.84
N ASP A 692 -0.89 -18.46 13.61
CA ASP A 692 -2.04 -18.69 14.46
C ASP A 692 -3.23 -17.81 14.08
N SER A 693 -4.43 -18.34 14.26
CA SER A 693 -5.70 -17.66 13.99
C SER A 693 -5.87 -17.22 12.52
N LEU A 694 -5.33 -18.01 11.57
CA LEU A 694 -5.40 -17.72 10.14
C LEU A 694 -6.83 -17.92 9.62
N PRO A 695 -7.52 -16.88 9.08
CA PRO A 695 -8.85 -17.01 8.53
C PRO A 695 -8.88 -17.91 7.29
N THR A 696 -9.80 -18.86 7.29
CA THR A 696 -10.09 -19.76 6.15
C THR A 696 -11.61 -19.91 6.00
N ARG A 697 -12.06 -20.54 4.92
CA ARG A 697 -13.49 -20.86 4.72
C ARG A 697 -14.03 -21.85 5.76
N THR A 698 -13.14 -22.63 6.37
CA THR A 698 -13.44 -23.60 7.42
C THR A 698 -13.16 -23.05 8.82
N GLY A 699 -13.31 -21.73 9.02
CA GLY A 699 -12.99 -21.04 10.26
C GLY A 699 -11.52 -20.65 10.38
N THR A 700 -10.99 -20.59 11.61
CA THR A 700 -9.58 -20.28 11.84
C THR A 700 -8.71 -21.51 11.81
N SER A 701 -7.49 -21.37 11.31
CA SER A 701 -6.49 -22.44 11.23
C SER A 701 -5.21 -22.04 11.97
N HIS A 702 -4.53 -23.03 12.54
CA HIS A 702 -3.19 -22.93 13.10
C HIS A 702 -2.22 -23.85 12.34
N ILE A 703 -1.03 -23.34 12.05
CA ILE A 703 0.02 -24.11 11.38
C ILE A 703 1.35 -23.84 12.10
N GLU A 704 2.00 -24.95 12.49
CA GLU A 704 3.35 -24.93 13.04
C GLU A 704 4.27 -25.85 12.26
N VAL A 705 5.45 -25.36 11.86
CA VAL A 705 6.53 -26.15 11.29
C VAL A 705 7.74 -26.01 12.20
N GLY A 706 8.02 -27.08 12.92
CA GLY A 706 9.08 -27.13 13.91
C GLY A 706 10.14 -28.18 13.61
N SER A 707 11.33 -28.01 14.19
CA SER A 707 12.43 -28.94 14.06
C SER A 707 13.08 -29.20 15.41
N SER A 708 13.12 -30.48 15.81
CA SER A 708 13.88 -30.96 16.97
C SER A 708 15.23 -31.56 16.55
N SER A 709 16.03 -32.00 17.51
CA SER A 709 17.31 -32.65 17.22
C SER A 709 17.18 -33.98 16.44
N LYS A 710 16.02 -34.63 16.47
CA LYS A 710 15.79 -35.96 15.90
C LYS A 710 14.75 -36.01 14.79
N GLN A 711 13.79 -35.09 14.80
CA GLN A 711 12.66 -35.11 13.86
C GLN A 711 12.17 -33.71 13.52
N HIS A 712 11.54 -33.62 12.37
CA HIS A 712 10.74 -32.48 11.96
C HIS A 712 9.26 -32.77 12.23
N GLN A 713 8.51 -31.74 12.52
CA GLN A 713 7.09 -31.80 12.81
C GLN A 713 6.36 -30.72 12.03
N ILE A 714 5.22 -31.08 11.47
CA ILE A 714 4.23 -30.15 10.91
C ILE A 714 2.95 -30.40 11.68
N GLU A 715 2.42 -29.37 12.30
CA GLU A 715 1.14 -29.38 12.99
C GLU A 715 0.15 -28.48 12.26
N ILE A 716 -1.05 -28.99 12.05
CA ILE A 716 -2.15 -28.31 11.36
C ILE A 716 -3.38 -28.51 12.20
N SER A 717 -4.02 -27.41 12.64
CA SER A 717 -5.34 -27.50 13.25
C SER A 717 -6.31 -26.54 12.59
N CYS A 718 -7.58 -26.96 12.46
CA CYS A 718 -8.66 -26.18 11.88
C CYS A 718 -9.90 -26.31 12.74
N VAL A 719 -10.68 -25.26 12.88
CA VAL A 719 -11.95 -25.27 13.63
C VAL A 719 -12.97 -26.20 12.98
N GLU A 720 -13.06 -26.15 11.64
CA GLU A 720 -13.86 -27.10 10.85
C GLU A 720 -12.93 -27.90 9.93
N LEU A 721 -13.19 -29.19 9.81
CA LEU A 721 -12.34 -30.06 9.01
C LEU A 721 -12.58 -29.85 7.51
N PRO A 722 -11.52 -29.64 6.70
CA PRO A 722 -11.64 -29.68 5.24
C PRO A 722 -11.87 -31.13 4.77
N ASP A 723 -12.26 -31.31 3.51
CA ASP A 723 -12.38 -32.64 2.93
C ASP A 723 -11.01 -33.33 2.85
N GLU A 724 -9.99 -32.62 2.41
CA GLU A 724 -8.60 -33.09 2.31
C GLU A 724 -7.60 -31.99 2.63
N TYR A 725 -6.44 -32.39 3.17
CA TYR A 725 -5.21 -31.60 3.13
C TYR A 725 -4.29 -32.10 2.01
N GLU A 726 -3.74 -31.18 1.22
CA GLU A 726 -2.59 -31.41 0.36
C GLU A 726 -1.35 -30.77 1.00
N VAL A 727 -0.53 -31.55 1.70
CA VAL A 727 0.63 -31.03 2.46
C VAL A 727 1.90 -31.21 1.67
N HIS A 728 2.56 -30.12 1.32
CA HIS A 728 3.82 -30.11 0.59
C HIS A 728 5.01 -30.20 1.53
N ILE A 729 5.93 -31.13 1.25
CA ILE A 729 7.15 -31.36 2.02
C ILE A 729 8.41 -31.17 1.16
N PRO A 730 9.61 -30.98 1.76
CA PRO A 730 10.83 -30.90 0.99
C PRO A 730 11.12 -32.17 0.20
N SER A 731 11.67 -32.04 -1.00
CA SER A 731 12.06 -33.16 -1.84
C SER A 731 13.16 -34.04 -1.24
N SER A 732 13.90 -33.50 -0.28
CA SER A 732 14.91 -34.23 0.49
C SER A 732 14.32 -35.27 1.47
N VAL A 733 13.02 -35.17 1.79
CA VAL A 733 12.36 -36.05 2.73
C VAL A 733 11.77 -37.26 1.99
N PRO A 734 12.19 -38.52 2.32
CA PRO A 734 11.57 -39.70 1.75
C PRO A 734 10.11 -39.82 2.19
N MET A 735 9.20 -39.84 1.24
CA MET A 735 7.75 -39.89 1.50
C MET A 735 7.31 -41.07 2.37
N SER A 736 8.04 -42.20 2.27
CA SER A 736 7.79 -43.40 3.09
C SER A 736 8.08 -43.21 4.57
N MET A 737 8.89 -42.21 4.93
CA MET A 737 9.27 -41.94 6.33
C MET A 737 8.30 -40.99 7.03
N VAL A 738 7.37 -40.36 6.30
CA VAL A 738 6.40 -39.46 6.89
C VAL A 738 5.28 -40.24 7.57
N LYS A 739 5.04 -39.97 8.84
CA LYS A 739 3.92 -40.49 9.64
C LYS A 739 2.91 -39.40 9.89
N ALA A 740 1.64 -39.72 9.82
CA ALA A 740 0.53 -38.84 10.16
C ALA A 740 -0.19 -39.33 11.41
N PHE A 741 -0.57 -38.40 12.27
CA PHE A 741 -1.44 -38.58 13.42
C PHE A 741 -2.62 -37.64 13.26
N GLY A 742 -3.82 -38.08 13.64
CA GLY A 742 -5.03 -37.27 13.47
C GLY A 742 -5.56 -37.21 12.01
N ALA A 743 -4.89 -37.86 11.05
CA ALA A 743 -5.32 -37.94 9.67
C ALA A 743 -4.90 -39.27 9.01
N SER A 744 -5.62 -39.68 7.95
CA SER A 744 -5.29 -40.81 7.10
C SER A 744 -4.57 -40.35 5.84
N ILE A 745 -3.40 -40.96 5.52
CA ILE A 745 -2.68 -40.66 4.29
C ILE A 745 -3.35 -41.46 3.15
N VAL A 746 -3.90 -40.77 2.17
CA VAL A 746 -4.57 -41.41 1.01
C VAL A 746 -3.70 -41.40 -0.23
N GLU A 747 -2.76 -40.48 -0.37
CA GLU A 747 -1.85 -40.36 -1.50
C GLU A 747 -0.46 -39.88 -1.08
N ARG A 748 0.58 -40.38 -1.79
CA ARG A 748 1.99 -39.93 -1.63
C ARG A 748 2.57 -39.67 -3.00
N THR A 749 2.79 -38.41 -3.35
CA THR A 749 3.32 -38.00 -4.66
C THR A 749 4.75 -37.49 -4.52
N SER A 750 5.72 -38.32 -4.98
CA SER A 750 7.16 -38.03 -4.88
C SER A 750 7.76 -37.46 -6.17
N LYS A 751 7.09 -37.59 -7.31
CA LYS A 751 7.61 -37.21 -8.64
C LYS A 751 7.26 -35.81 -9.08
N ALA A 752 6.48 -35.08 -8.28
CA ALA A 752 6.14 -33.67 -8.56
C ALA A 752 7.34 -32.74 -8.30
N ALA A 753 7.35 -31.57 -8.92
CA ALA A 753 8.33 -30.51 -8.64
C ALA A 753 8.30 -30.09 -7.17
N SER A 754 7.13 -30.19 -6.52
CA SER A 754 6.93 -30.05 -5.09
C SER A 754 6.22 -31.30 -4.58
N PRO A 755 6.93 -32.26 -3.93
CA PRO A 755 6.33 -33.49 -3.39
C PRO A 755 5.26 -33.17 -2.34
N PHE A 756 4.18 -33.97 -2.32
CA PHE A 756 3.07 -33.74 -1.40
C PHE A 756 2.40 -35.04 -0.91
N LEU A 757 1.69 -34.88 0.20
CA LEU A 757 0.80 -35.91 0.77
C LEU A 757 -0.63 -35.40 0.68
N LYS A 758 -1.57 -36.27 0.28
CA LYS A 758 -2.99 -36.06 0.51
C LYS A 758 -3.44 -36.78 1.76
N LEU A 759 -4.12 -36.07 2.61
CA LEU A 759 -4.56 -36.51 3.92
C LEU A 759 -6.06 -36.26 4.08
N VAL A 760 -6.79 -37.22 4.59
CA VAL A 760 -8.15 -37.01 5.08
C VAL A 760 -8.08 -36.82 6.58
N PRO A 761 -8.45 -35.63 7.11
CA PRO A 761 -8.41 -35.37 8.54
C PRO A 761 -9.46 -36.25 9.28
N LEU A 762 -9.09 -36.70 10.47
CA LEU A 762 -9.94 -37.53 11.34
C LEU A 762 -10.24 -36.79 12.65
N THR A 763 -9.40 -35.81 13.00
CA THR A 763 -9.50 -34.95 14.19
C THR A 763 -9.15 -33.51 13.82
N GLU A 764 -9.54 -32.55 14.65
CA GLU A 764 -9.24 -31.12 14.46
C GLU A 764 -7.74 -30.85 14.36
N GLU A 765 -6.91 -31.69 15.00
CA GLU A 765 -5.44 -31.60 14.96
C GLU A 765 -4.85 -32.71 14.12
N THR A 766 -4.00 -32.35 13.16
CA THR A 766 -3.22 -33.25 12.31
C THR A 766 -1.73 -32.98 12.51
N VAL A 767 -0.98 -34.01 12.89
CA VAL A 767 0.48 -33.91 13.10
C VAL A 767 1.21 -34.82 12.14
N LEU A 768 2.13 -34.24 11.36
CA LEU A 768 3.05 -34.99 10.51
C LEU A 768 4.44 -35.01 11.15
N THR A 769 5.06 -36.16 11.19
CA THR A 769 6.43 -36.30 11.68
C THR A 769 7.31 -37.05 10.69
N PHE A 770 8.56 -36.64 10.54
CA PHE A 770 9.57 -37.31 9.74
C PHE A 770 10.96 -37.11 10.34
N HIS A 771 11.80 -38.15 10.21
CA HIS A 771 13.16 -38.13 10.72
C HIS A 771 14.08 -37.25 9.87
N LYS A 772 15.09 -36.66 10.53
CA LYS A 772 16.18 -35.94 9.85
C LYS A 772 17.00 -36.84 8.99
#